data_3d0e5cb652fd1a8f50b6e1c3ef122308
#
_entry.id   3d0e5cb652fd1a8f50b6e1c3ef122308
#
_cell.length_a   1.000
_cell.length_b   1.000
_cell.length_c   1.000
_cell.angle_alpha   90.00
_cell.angle_beta   90.00
_cell.angle_gamma   90.00
#
_symmetry.space_group_name_H-M   'P 1'
#
loop_
_entity.id
_entity.type
_entity.pdbx_description
1 polymer ?
#
loop_
_entity_poly.entity_id
_entity_poly.type
_entity_poly.pdbx_seq_one_letter_code
_entity_poly.pdbx_strand_id
1 'polypeptide(L)'
;MSEIKRILQQITALSDVPEASVLKRLIDELQAPDREVELANARIQELIDILTAHPEYADGLSSFVLKLIIQYRQIALFTDTGIMSDQGFFISLRRLIGHRFLPLLPEDDSVVELVAFLLDNRFDERWLTNIYPEKWDALVALLKVSDEHLHLVATVKNNILNAIIILSYRITGVGLHPDLMESYPQILNYSASFVAQNQEAVLFVNQYREAHELDTLTDIIPKEAVDPAPLLVMLEQCEDIVATVRKRIYKTGISIRATNMMLRLDQSLQRMRILTELLTYDPKKRDKAIIELIQTLIIAASRRYSIMYLIDNNTKLLSRKVTENASRRGEHYISTDKAGYRRMFKMAATGGFVIAFMGTTKILAYQLALAPMGRAFVNSMIYGLGFVFIHIIHGTVATKQPAMTAAAIASTVSSSSGKKSHQLTKLSELIVDIMRTQFIAIMGNVLMAAPVAFLISFIWLHYTGQPMINTDKAAHLLHELDPFHSLALPHAAIAGVYLFLSGLIAGYYDNLAVYNKVGARIKRHWLVKKMLSKTWVERFGDFVETNLGAIMGNFIFGVFLGSTATIGFIFGLPIDIRHIAFASANLAHGLFNVGAEQMSLSLVLISVLGVALIGLVNLMVSFTLALIVALRSKDVKILEWGRLGKLLFAHLISQPSDFLWPREKPMKYARINSQGHMIFEDVAQKNGKPIPNNYVVRRLSDVQVTSQPIPSAETTTDIHYNNDNSPALTATQPSSASDMLTPVSETPKKVVDLDDGLNDSDLNSAPPCDNIQYENLATQADDTTCNAKTPLPKPKKPPNLPD
;
A
#
# COMPACT_ATOMS: atom_id res chain seq x y z
N MET A 1 -24.90 -37.34 -27.64
CA MET A 1 -23.51 -36.96 -27.89
C MET A 1 -23.28 -35.66 -27.13
N SER A 2 -22.27 -35.59 -26.33
CA SER A 2 -21.99 -34.37 -25.52
C SER A 2 -21.72 -33.18 -26.45
N GLU A 3 -22.19 -31.99 -26.11
CA GLU A 3 -21.95 -30.77 -26.91
C GLU A 3 -20.45 -30.51 -27.04
N ILE A 4 -19.68 -30.74 -25.98
CA ILE A 4 -18.21 -30.67 -25.97
C ILE A 4 -17.62 -31.55 -27.09
N LYS A 5 -18.06 -32.80 -27.18
CA LYS A 5 -17.60 -33.73 -28.24
C LYS A 5 -17.92 -33.23 -29.63
N ARG A 6 -19.10 -32.62 -29.84
CA ARG A 6 -19.51 -32.06 -31.14
C ARG A 6 -18.64 -30.85 -31.54
N ILE A 7 -18.33 -29.99 -30.56
CA ILE A 7 -17.43 -28.83 -30.78
C ILE A 7 -16.01 -29.31 -31.10
N LEU A 8 -15.49 -30.32 -30.41
CA LEU A 8 -14.17 -30.90 -30.70
C LEU A 8 -14.09 -31.50 -32.08
N GLN A 9 -15.15 -32.17 -32.58
CA GLN A 9 -15.22 -32.65 -33.98
C GLN A 9 -15.16 -31.49 -34.97
N GLN A 10 -15.84 -30.36 -34.70
CA GLN A 10 -15.76 -29.17 -35.53
C GLN A 10 -14.36 -28.55 -35.52
N ILE A 11 -13.71 -28.49 -34.36
CA ILE A 11 -12.33 -28.00 -34.22
C ILE A 11 -11.38 -28.82 -35.06
N THR A 12 -11.48 -30.15 -34.99
CA THR A 12 -10.63 -31.06 -35.79
C THR A 12 -10.88 -30.90 -37.25
N ALA A 13 -12.15 -30.75 -37.69
CA ALA A 13 -12.49 -30.55 -39.09
C ALA A 13 -12.06 -29.18 -39.65
N LEU A 14 -11.97 -28.15 -38.81
CA LEU A 14 -11.58 -26.78 -39.18
C LEU A 14 -10.12 -26.48 -38.84
N SER A 15 -9.31 -27.48 -38.55
CA SER A 15 -7.92 -27.30 -38.12
C SER A 15 -7.06 -26.52 -39.11
N ASP A 16 -7.39 -26.47 -40.39
CA ASP A 16 -6.63 -25.74 -41.41
C ASP A 16 -6.96 -24.25 -41.48
N VAL A 17 -8.18 -23.85 -41.14
CA VAL A 17 -8.62 -22.44 -41.08
C VAL A 17 -9.28 -22.19 -39.73
N PRO A 18 -8.50 -21.96 -38.67
CA PRO A 18 -9.06 -21.82 -37.33
C PRO A 18 -9.85 -20.52 -37.18
N GLU A 19 -11.06 -20.62 -36.64
CA GLU A 19 -11.93 -19.51 -36.29
C GLU A 19 -12.04 -19.35 -34.78
N ALA A 20 -11.78 -18.16 -34.26
CA ALA A 20 -11.87 -17.85 -32.84
C ALA A 20 -13.27 -18.13 -32.24
N SER A 21 -14.31 -17.99 -33.06
CA SER A 21 -15.71 -18.26 -32.67
C SER A 21 -15.97 -19.70 -32.21
N VAL A 22 -15.27 -20.66 -32.79
CA VAL A 22 -15.40 -22.09 -32.44
C VAL A 22 -14.73 -22.38 -31.09
N LEU A 23 -13.52 -21.84 -30.91
CA LEU A 23 -12.84 -21.96 -29.60
C LEU A 23 -13.61 -21.26 -28.47
N LYS A 24 -14.22 -20.11 -28.76
CA LYS A 24 -15.07 -19.42 -27.81
C LYS A 24 -16.25 -20.29 -27.37
N ARG A 25 -16.94 -20.97 -28.31
CA ARG A 25 -18.03 -21.88 -27.98
C ARG A 25 -17.58 -23.03 -27.05
N LEU A 26 -16.36 -23.55 -27.24
CA LEU A 26 -15.81 -24.55 -26.36
C LEU A 26 -15.61 -23.98 -24.92
N ILE A 27 -15.06 -22.77 -24.82
CA ILE A 27 -14.84 -22.11 -23.53
C ILE A 27 -16.19 -21.80 -22.86
N ASP A 28 -17.18 -21.31 -23.60
CA ASP A 28 -18.52 -21.00 -23.11
C ASP A 28 -19.23 -22.26 -22.57
N GLU A 29 -19.04 -23.43 -23.25
CA GLU A 29 -19.61 -24.71 -22.77
C GLU A 29 -18.89 -25.23 -21.52
N LEU A 30 -17.59 -24.97 -21.37
CA LEU A 30 -16.82 -25.32 -20.16
C LEU A 30 -17.08 -24.37 -19.00
N GLN A 31 -17.62 -23.19 -19.26
CA GLN A 31 -17.87 -22.16 -18.25
C GLN A 31 -18.91 -22.62 -17.22
N ALA A 32 -18.63 -22.37 -15.94
CA ALA A 32 -19.56 -22.60 -14.83
C ALA A 32 -20.09 -21.29 -14.26
N PRO A 33 -21.32 -21.29 -13.71
CA PRO A 33 -21.84 -20.15 -12.95
C PRO A 33 -20.94 -19.74 -11.77
N ASP A 34 -21.04 -18.47 -11.35
CA ASP A 34 -20.27 -17.96 -10.21
C ASP A 34 -20.51 -18.83 -8.96
N ARG A 35 -19.43 -19.32 -8.34
CA ARG A 35 -19.39 -20.17 -7.14
C ARG A 35 -19.63 -21.69 -7.33
N GLU A 36 -19.92 -22.17 -8.50
CA GLU A 36 -20.07 -23.60 -8.76
C GLU A 36 -18.75 -24.24 -9.22
N VAL A 37 -17.76 -24.28 -8.30
CA VAL A 37 -16.42 -24.79 -8.57
C VAL A 37 -16.44 -26.27 -8.98
N GLU A 38 -17.31 -27.06 -8.35
CA GLU A 38 -17.43 -28.50 -8.63
C GLU A 38 -17.95 -28.74 -10.06
N LEU A 39 -18.89 -27.90 -10.52
CA LEU A 39 -19.40 -28.01 -11.90
C LEU A 39 -18.32 -27.68 -12.93
N ALA A 40 -17.52 -26.61 -12.70
CA ALA A 40 -16.38 -26.30 -13.55
C ALA A 40 -15.39 -27.46 -13.63
N ASN A 41 -15.05 -28.03 -12.48
CA ASN A 41 -14.16 -29.17 -12.43
C ASN A 41 -14.75 -30.43 -13.07
N ALA A 42 -16.06 -30.65 -13.01
CA ALA A 42 -16.73 -31.77 -13.67
C ALA A 42 -16.69 -31.61 -15.21
N ARG A 43 -16.94 -30.41 -15.74
CA ARG A 43 -16.86 -30.14 -17.20
C ARG A 43 -15.45 -30.28 -17.76
N ILE A 44 -14.44 -29.83 -17.00
CA ILE A 44 -13.04 -30.05 -17.38
C ILE A 44 -12.69 -31.54 -17.34
N GLN A 45 -13.24 -32.31 -16.37
CA GLN A 45 -13.05 -33.75 -16.35
C GLN A 45 -13.67 -34.43 -17.58
N GLU A 46 -14.88 -34.01 -17.97
CA GLU A 46 -15.53 -34.51 -19.21
C GLU A 46 -14.68 -34.23 -20.45
N LEU A 47 -14.08 -33.02 -20.54
CA LEU A 47 -13.15 -32.69 -21.61
C LEU A 47 -11.94 -33.63 -21.61
N ILE A 48 -11.30 -33.85 -20.46
CA ILE A 48 -10.15 -34.74 -20.30
C ILE A 48 -10.51 -36.19 -20.71
N ASP A 49 -11.66 -36.68 -20.28
CA ASP A 49 -12.13 -38.03 -20.60
C ASP A 49 -12.35 -38.21 -22.12
N ILE A 50 -12.94 -37.19 -22.81
CA ILE A 50 -13.14 -37.20 -24.25
C ILE A 50 -11.78 -37.16 -24.99
N LEU A 51 -10.84 -36.30 -24.57
CA LEU A 51 -9.52 -36.20 -25.18
C LEU A 51 -8.68 -37.44 -24.96
N THR A 52 -8.83 -38.12 -23.83
CA THR A 52 -8.16 -39.41 -23.54
C THR A 52 -8.73 -40.54 -24.40
N ALA A 53 -10.05 -40.57 -24.62
CA ALA A 53 -10.70 -41.60 -25.44
C ALA A 53 -10.47 -41.38 -26.95
N HIS A 54 -10.17 -40.15 -27.37
CA HIS A 54 -10.01 -39.75 -28.76
C HIS A 54 -8.75 -38.87 -28.95
N PRO A 55 -7.55 -39.47 -29.07
CA PRO A 55 -6.31 -38.73 -29.24
C PRO A 55 -6.30 -37.80 -30.47
N GLU A 56 -7.06 -38.11 -31.51
CA GLU A 56 -7.24 -37.27 -32.70
C GLU A 56 -7.86 -35.90 -32.36
N TYR A 57 -8.70 -35.81 -31.33
CA TYR A 57 -9.27 -34.53 -30.89
C TYR A 57 -8.26 -33.71 -30.06
N ALA A 58 -7.36 -34.39 -29.33
CA ALA A 58 -6.32 -33.70 -28.56
C ALA A 58 -5.31 -33.03 -29.54
N ASP A 59 -4.84 -33.73 -30.54
CA ASP A 59 -3.95 -33.19 -31.57
C ASP A 59 -4.65 -32.10 -32.40
N GLY A 60 -5.91 -32.34 -32.83
CA GLY A 60 -6.73 -31.38 -33.52
C GLY A 60 -6.91 -30.07 -32.72
N LEU A 61 -7.21 -30.15 -31.42
CA LEU A 61 -7.33 -28.98 -30.52
C LEU A 61 -6.00 -28.24 -30.36
N SER A 62 -4.90 -28.99 -30.17
CA SER A 62 -3.56 -28.42 -30.02
C SER A 62 -3.11 -27.66 -31.27
N SER A 63 -3.24 -28.26 -32.44
CA SER A 63 -2.88 -27.64 -33.72
C SER A 63 -3.79 -26.45 -34.04
N PHE A 64 -5.09 -26.53 -33.74
CA PHE A 64 -6.05 -25.46 -33.94
C PHE A 64 -5.68 -24.23 -33.08
N VAL A 65 -5.41 -24.43 -31.80
CA VAL A 65 -5.03 -23.34 -30.89
C VAL A 65 -3.70 -22.72 -31.33
N LEU A 66 -2.70 -23.50 -31.69
CA LEU A 66 -1.42 -22.98 -32.18
C LEU A 66 -1.58 -22.18 -33.47
N LYS A 67 -2.29 -22.72 -34.50
CA LYS A 67 -2.55 -21.99 -35.73
C LYS A 67 -3.33 -20.70 -35.47
N LEU A 68 -4.31 -20.74 -34.56
CA LEU A 68 -5.08 -19.56 -34.19
C LEU A 68 -4.19 -18.50 -33.54
N ILE A 69 -3.31 -18.87 -32.61
CA ILE A 69 -2.39 -17.93 -31.95
C ILE A 69 -1.38 -17.35 -32.95
N ILE A 70 -0.88 -18.14 -33.89
CA ILE A 70 0.12 -17.71 -34.88
C ILE A 70 -0.44 -16.68 -35.88
N GLN A 71 -1.74 -16.70 -36.18
CA GLN A 71 -2.38 -15.68 -37.02
C GLN A 71 -2.27 -14.26 -36.42
N TYR A 72 -1.99 -14.15 -35.13
CA TYR A 72 -1.95 -12.87 -34.39
C TYR A 72 -0.53 -12.52 -33.94
N ARG A 73 -0.27 -11.23 -33.69
CA ARG A 73 0.99 -10.76 -33.12
C ARG A 73 1.12 -11.17 -31.66
N GLN A 74 2.05 -12.06 -31.35
CA GLN A 74 2.19 -12.70 -30.03
C GLN A 74 3.09 -11.93 -29.06
N ILE A 75 4.00 -11.08 -29.54
CA ILE A 75 5.05 -10.45 -28.70
C ILE A 75 4.42 -9.68 -27.53
N ALA A 76 3.39 -8.87 -27.79
CA ALA A 76 2.70 -8.11 -26.73
C ALA A 76 2.02 -9.00 -25.68
N LEU A 77 1.58 -10.22 -26.06
CA LEU A 77 1.05 -11.20 -25.12
C LEU A 77 2.10 -11.58 -24.08
N PHE A 78 3.31 -11.88 -24.55
CA PHE A 78 4.40 -12.33 -23.67
C PHE A 78 5.07 -11.19 -22.90
N THR A 79 5.16 -9.98 -23.49
CA THR A 79 5.93 -8.88 -22.89
C THR A 79 5.12 -7.87 -22.10
N ASP A 80 3.82 -7.70 -22.41
CA ASP A 80 3.02 -6.59 -21.87
C ASP A 80 1.78 -7.04 -21.08
N THR A 81 1.18 -8.19 -21.45
CA THR A 81 -0.04 -8.66 -20.82
C THR A 81 0.20 -9.06 -19.37
N GLY A 82 -0.50 -8.41 -18.44
CA GLY A 82 -0.35 -8.63 -17.00
C GLY A 82 0.81 -7.88 -16.33
N ILE A 83 1.63 -7.18 -17.12
CA ILE A 83 2.68 -6.30 -16.61
C ILE A 83 2.12 -4.88 -16.51
N MET A 84 2.41 -4.22 -15.38
CA MET A 84 1.89 -2.88 -15.10
C MET A 84 2.38 -1.86 -16.14
N SER A 85 1.45 -1.04 -16.66
CA SER A 85 1.80 0.02 -17.61
C SER A 85 2.53 1.17 -16.91
N ASP A 86 3.35 1.90 -17.66
CA ASP A 86 4.05 3.11 -17.18
C ASP A 86 3.13 4.35 -17.07
N GLN A 87 1.85 4.21 -17.43
CA GLN A 87 0.89 5.30 -17.41
C GLN A 87 0.45 5.62 -15.99
N GLY A 88 0.38 6.93 -15.68
CA GLY A 88 -0.14 7.40 -14.40
C GLY A 88 -1.62 7.03 -14.19
N PHE A 89 -2.04 6.93 -12.91
CA PHE A 89 -3.40 6.55 -12.53
C PHE A 89 -4.50 7.32 -13.27
N PHE A 90 -4.40 8.65 -13.33
CA PHE A 90 -5.43 9.48 -13.97
C PHE A 90 -5.51 9.27 -15.50
N ILE A 91 -4.38 9.01 -16.16
CA ILE A 91 -4.35 8.71 -17.60
C ILE A 91 -5.02 7.35 -17.83
N SER A 92 -4.66 6.34 -17.03
CA SER A 92 -5.28 5.00 -17.10
C SER A 92 -6.77 5.06 -16.80
N LEU A 93 -7.18 5.79 -15.77
CA LEU A 93 -8.60 5.97 -15.40
C LEU A 93 -9.37 6.66 -16.54
N ARG A 94 -8.85 7.76 -17.08
CA ARG A 94 -9.48 8.46 -18.23
C ARG A 94 -9.64 7.53 -19.43
N ARG A 95 -8.61 6.72 -19.73
CA ARG A 95 -8.66 5.74 -20.82
C ARG A 95 -9.73 4.68 -20.58
N LEU A 96 -9.83 4.13 -19.36
CA LEU A 96 -10.83 3.13 -19.02
C LEU A 96 -12.26 3.69 -19.01
N ILE A 97 -12.43 4.92 -18.51
CA ILE A 97 -13.73 5.61 -18.59
C ILE A 97 -14.08 5.88 -20.05
N GLY A 98 -13.13 6.40 -20.84
CA GLY A 98 -13.34 6.64 -22.27
C GLY A 98 -13.72 5.37 -23.02
N HIS A 99 -13.04 4.26 -22.73
CA HIS A 99 -13.36 2.95 -23.32
C HIS A 99 -14.78 2.46 -22.97
N ARG A 100 -15.30 2.82 -21.79
CA ARG A 100 -16.66 2.45 -21.39
C ARG A 100 -17.74 3.23 -22.15
N PHE A 101 -17.46 4.47 -22.56
CA PHE A 101 -18.39 5.29 -23.38
C PHE A 101 -18.23 5.03 -24.87
N LEU A 102 -16.98 4.92 -25.33
CA LEU A 102 -16.63 4.64 -26.70
C LEU A 102 -15.49 3.61 -26.70
N PRO A 103 -15.81 2.31 -26.84
CA PRO A 103 -14.81 1.27 -26.88
C PRO A 103 -13.79 1.52 -27.99
N LEU A 104 -12.52 1.30 -27.69
CA LEU A 104 -11.47 1.31 -28.72
C LEU A 104 -11.75 0.18 -29.71
N LEU A 105 -11.51 0.43 -30.98
CA LEU A 105 -11.55 -0.64 -31.98
C LEU A 105 -10.49 -1.69 -31.61
N PRO A 106 -10.86 -2.99 -31.56
CA PRO A 106 -9.88 -4.05 -31.40
C PRO A 106 -8.83 -3.98 -32.51
N GLU A 107 -7.57 -4.24 -32.16
CA GLU A 107 -6.55 -4.47 -33.17
C GLU A 107 -6.77 -5.89 -33.71
N ASP A 108 -7.20 -6.01 -34.99
CA ASP A 108 -7.60 -7.27 -35.59
C ASP A 108 -6.50 -8.33 -35.58
N ASP A 109 -5.24 -7.94 -35.41
CA ASP A 109 -4.07 -8.83 -35.43
C ASP A 109 -3.41 -9.02 -34.03
N SER A 110 -4.07 -8.62 -32.94
CA SER A 110 -3.55 -8.73 -31.57
C SER A 110 -4.06 -9.97 -30.84
N VAL A 111 -3.14 -10.87 -30.43
CA VAL A 111 -3.51 -12.03 -29.55
C VAL A 111 -4.15 -11.58 -28.25
N VAL A 112 -3.82 -10.39 -27.76
CA VAL A 112 -4.41 -9.86 -26.52
C VAL A 112 -5.91 -9.60 -26.71
N GLU A 113 -6.32 -9.13 -27.89
CA GLU A 113 -7.74 -8.95 -28.22
C GLU A 113 -8.45 -10.31 -28.47
N LEU A 114 -7.74 -11.27 -29.04
CA LEU A 114 -8.23 -12.64 -29.16
C LEU A 114 -8.54 -13.23 -27.76
N VAL A 115 -7.61 -13.12 -26.82
CA VAL A 115 -7.83 -13.62 -25.46
C VAL A 115 -8.96 -12.86 -24.77
N ALA A 116 -9.09 -11.56 -24.99
CA ALA A 116 -10.21 -10.77 -24.45
C ALA A 116 -11.56 -11.17 -25.08
N PHE A 117 -11.59 -11.56 -26.36
CA PHE A 117 -12.78 -12.10 -27.01
C PHE A 117 -13.16 -13.48 -26.49
N LEU A 118 -12.18 -14.35 -26.27
CA LEU A 118 -12.38 -15.70 -25.73
C LEU A 118 -12.88 -15.68 -24.29
N LEU A 119 -12.43 -14.71 -23.49
CA LEU A 119 -12.69 -14.57 -22.07
C LEU A 119 -13.45 -13.26 -21.80
N ASP A 120 -14.63 -13.10 -22.38
CA ASP A 120 -15.43 -11.87 -22.27
C ASP A 120 -16.34 -11.83 -21.04
N ASN A 121 -16.48 -12.95 -20.33
CA ASN A 121 -17.31 -13.02 -19.15
C ASN A 121 -16.51 -12.59 -17.90
N ARG A 122 -17.10 -11.72 -17.10
CA ARG A 122 -16.52 -11.23 -15.82
C ARG A 122 -16.22 -12.33 -14.80
N PHE A 123 -16.74 -13.54 -14.99
CA PHE A 123 -16.53 -14.68 -14.10
C PHE A 123 -15.44 -15.64 -14.57
N ASP A 124 -14.90 -15.45 -15.79
CA ASP A 124 -13.91 -16.36 -16.38
C ASP A 124 -12.66 -16.47 -15.51
N GLU A 125 -12.17 -15.37 -14.94
CA GLU A 125 -11.05 -15.42 -13.99
C GLU A 125 -11.32 -16.38 -12.82
N ARG A 126 -12.56 -16.40 -12.28
CA ARG A 126 -12.87 -17.15 -11.07
C ARG A 126 -12.96 -18.64 -11.32
N TRP A 127 -13.69 -19.06 -12.34
CA TRP A 127 -13.83 -20.49 -12.58
C TRP A 127 -12.55 -21.13 -13.08
N LEU A 128 -11.80 -20.44 -13.96
CA LEU A 128 -10.51 -20.91 -14.48
C LEU A 128 -9.43 -21.02 -13.38
N THR A 129 -9.38 -20.08 -12.44
CA THR A 129 -8.41 -20.14 -11.32
C THR A 129 -8.78 -21.16 -10.24
N ASN A 130 -10.04 -21.63 -10.22
CA ASN A 130 -10.51 -22.64 -9.26
C ASN A 130 -10.50 -24.07 -9.83
N ILE A 131 -10.00 -24.29 -11.05
CA ILE A 131 -9.74 -25.63 -11.57
C ILE A 131 -8.63 -26.28 -10.74
N TYR A 132 -8.84 -27.53 -10.36
CA TYR A 132 -7.86 -28.29 -9.56
C TYR A 132 -6.53 -28.47 -10.31
N PRO A 133 -5.37 -28.29 -9.64
CA PRO A 133 -4.04 -28.38 -10.28
C PRO A 133 -3.85 -29.69 -11.05
N GLU A 134 -4.31 -30.83 -10.51
CA GLU A 134 -4.20 -32.14 -11.14
C GLU A 134 -4.90 -32.21 -12.51
N LYS A 135 -5.98 -31.44 -12.69
CA LYS A 135 -6.71 -31.37 -13.97
C LYS A 135 -5.99 -30.52 -14.98
N TRP A 136 -5.34 -29.44 -14.52
CA TRP A 136 -4.45 -28.66 -15.38
C TRP A 136 -3.28 -29.51 -15.86
N ASP A 137 -2.64 -30.29 -14.98
CA ASP A 137 -1.54 -31.18 -15.32
C ASP A 137 -1.97 -32.24 -16.35
N ALA A 138 -3.15 -32.85 -16.14
CA ALA A 138 -3.72 -33.85 -17.06
C ALA A 138 -4.03 -33.23 -18.44
N LEU A 139 -4.62 -32.02 -18.47
CA LEU A 139 -4.96 -31.35 -19.71
C LEU A 139 -3.70 -30.99 -20.52
N VAL A 140 -2.68 -30.41 -19.87
CA VAL A 140 -1.41 -30.07 -20.53
C VAL A 140 -0.69 -31.31 -21.04
N ALA A 141 -0.75 -32.42 -20.29
CA ALA A 141 -0.15 -33.69 -20.72
C ALA A 141 -0.83 -34.30 -21.97
N LEU A 142 -2.15 -34.06 -22.17
CA LEU A 142 -2.90 -34.54 -23.30
C LEU A 142 -2.72 -33.64 -24.55
N LEU A 143 -2.53 -32.35 -24.37
CA LEU A 143 -2.40 -31.36 -25.47
C LEU A 143 -0.97 -31.35 -26.04
N LYS A 144 -0.47 -32.53 -26.46
CA LYS A 144 0.81 -32.65 -27.15
C LYS A 144 0.61 -32.45 -28.65
N VAL A 145 1.57 -31.81 -29.26
CA VAL A 145 1.55 -31.51 -30.69
C VAL A 145 2.25 -32.66 -31.44
N SER A 146 1.65 -33.15 -32.50
CA SER A 146 2.22 -34.16 -33.37
C SER A 146 3.44 -33.65 -34.16
N ASP A 147 4.29 -34.57 -34.64
CA ASP A 147 5.50 -34.22 -35.40
C ASP A 147 5.18 -33.44 -36.69
N GLU A 148 3.99 -33.60 -37.26
CA GLU A 148 3.52 -32.88 -38.45
C GLU A 148 3.38 -31.36 -38.20
N HIS A 149 3.14 -30.94 -36.95
CA HIS A 149 2.89 -29.57 -36.57
C HIS A 149 4.08 -28.91 -35.86
N LEU A 150 5.28 -29.51 -35.88
CA LEU A 150 6.46 -28.96 -35.18
C LEU A 150 6.87 -27.55 -35.64
N HIS A 151 6.61 -27.23 -36.94
CA HIS A 151 6.85 -25.89 -37.49
C HIS A 151 6.03 -24.78 -36.77
N LEU A 152 4.81 -25.11 -36.30
CA LEU A 152 4.00 -24.19 -35.51
C LEU A 152 4.64 -23.95 -34.12
N VAL A 153 5.12 -25.01 -33.51
CA VAL A 153 5.83 -24.93 -32.22
C VAL A 153 7.10 -24.10 -32.39
N ALA A 154 7.88 -24.30 -33.46
CA ALA A 154 9.07 -23.51 -33.77
C ALA A 154 8.76 -22.02 -33.87
N THR A 155 7.66 -21.67 -34.55
CA THR A 155 7.23 -20.26 -34.66
C THR A 155 6.90 -19.65 -33.31
N VAL A 156 6.16 -20.34 -32.44
CA VAL A 156 5.82 -19.87 -31.10
C VAL A 156 7.07 -19.76 -30.22
N LYS A 157 7.97 -20.74 -30.24
CA LYS A 157 9.25 -20.71 -29.54
C LYS A 157 10.09 -19.52 -29.97
N ASN A 158 10.16 -19.21 -31.25
CA ASN A 158 10.91 -18.05 -31.75
C ASN A 158 10.33 -16.72 -31.24
N ASN A 159 9.00 -16.61 -31.14
CA ASN A 159 8.34 -15.45 -30.54
C ASN A 159 8.59 -15.35 -29.01
N ILE A 160 8.67 -16.48 -28.30
CA ILE A 160 9.04 -16.52 -26.88
C ILE A 160 10.50 -16.04 -26.70
N LEU A 161 11.41 -16.51 -27.54
CA LEU A 161 12.82 -16.06 -27.53
C LEU A 161 12.94 -14.56 -27.80
N ASN A 162 12.20 -14.03 -28.76
CA ASN A 162 12.12 -12.58 -29.00
C ASN A 162 11.58 -11.83 -27.78
N ALA A 163 10.57 -12.37 -27.11
CA ALA A 163 10.01 -11.78 -25.91
C ALA A 163 11.02 -11.77 -24.74
N ILE A 164 11.83 -12.83 -24.58
CA ILE A 164 12.92 -12.89 -23.60
C ILE A 164 13.91 -11.74 -23.83
N ILE A 165 14.34 -11.52 -25.08
CA ILE A 165 15.23 -10.40 -25.42
C ILE A 165 14.61 -9.05 -25.08
N ILE A 166 13.36 -8.81 -25.44
CA ILE A 166 12.67 -7.55 -25.15
C ILE A 166 12.55 -7.32 -23.65
N LEU A 167 12.19 -8.36 -22.89
CA LEU A 167 12.09 -8.27 -21.44
C LEU A 167 13.47 -8.01 -20.81
N SER A 168 14.54 -8.62 -21.29
CA SER A 168 15.89 -8.41 -20.75
C SER A 168 16.36 -6.97 -20.91
N TYR A 169 16.11 -6.35 -22.07
CA TYR A 169 16.37 -4.91 -22.27
C TYR A 169 15.50 -4.04 -21.36
N ARG A 170 14.22 -4.41 -21.19
CA ARG A 170 13.32 -3.69 -20.32
C ARG A 170 13.74 -3.77 -18.86
N ILE A 171 14.17 -4.93 -18.38
CA ILE A 171 14.70 -5.15 -17.02
C ILE A 171 15.91 -4.27 -16.79
N THR A 172 16.88 -4.24 -17.72
CA THR A 172 18.07 -3.39 -17.64
C THR A 172 17.66 -1.91 -17.60
N GLY A 173 16.80 -1.46 -18.52
CA GLY A 173 16.39 -0.06 -18.61
C GLY A 173 15.60 0.43 -17.40
N VAL A 174 14.74 -0.40 -16.82
CA VAL A 174 13.97 -0.07 -15.61
C VAL A 174 14.84 -0.18 -14.37
N GLY A 175 15.70 -1.20 -14.26
CA GLY A 175 16.60 -1.39 -13.12
C GLY A 175 17.61 -0.26 -12.94
N LEU A 176 18.02 0.37 -14.05
CA LEU A 176 18.95 1.50 -14.07
C LEU A 176 18.25 2.85 -14.33
N HIS A 177 16.94 2.95 -14.10
CA HIS A 177 16.20 4.18 -14.35
C HIS A 177 16.58 5.29 -13.36
N PRO A 178 16.75 6.56 -13.81
CA PRO A 178 17.14 7.68 -12.95
C PRO A 178 16.26 7.86 -11.71
N ASP A 179 14.95 7.66 -11.82
CA ASP A 179 14.01 7.80 -10.67
C ASP A 179 14.26 6.75 -9.58
N LEU A 180 14.72 5.53 -9.95
CA LEU A 180 15.14 4.52 -8.98
C LEU A 180 16.49 4.88 -8.37
N MET A 181 17.44 5.38 -9.16
CA MET A 181 18.75 5.84 -8.69
C MET A 181 18.60 7.04 -7.74
N GLU A 182 17.71 8.00 -8.02
CA GLU A 182 17.44 9.13 -7.11
C GLU A 182 16.83 8.64 -5.79
N SER A 183 15.91 7.69 -5.85
CA SER A 183 15.26 7.11 -4.66
C SER A 183 16.23 6.25 -3.84
N TYR A 184 17.15 5.56 -4.49
CA TYR A 184 18.12 4.66 -3.89
C TYR A 184 19.44 4.66 -4.66
N PRO A 185 20.35 5.64 -4.42
CA PRO A 185 21.60 5.77 -5.16
C PRO A 185 22.51 4.53 -5.11
N GLN A 186 22.41 3.75 -4.03
CA GLN A 186 23.18 2.51 -3.88
C GLN A 186 22.79 1.40 -4.87
N ILE A 187 21.69 1.56 -5.64
CA ILE A 187 21.31 0.61 -6.70
C ILE A 187 22.42 0.51 -7.77
N LEU A 188 23.21 1.57 -7.95
CA LEU A 188 24.35 1.56 -8.86
C LEU A 188 25.41 0.49 -8.52
N ASN A 189 25.50 0.10 -7.24
CA ASN A 189 26.40 -0.98 -6.82
C ASN A 189 25.96 -2.36 -7.37
N TYR A 190 24.73 -2.46 -7.84
CA TYR A 190 24.12 -3.67 -8.41
C TYR A 190 23.91 -3.55 -9.92
N SER A 191 24.42 -2.51 -10.56
CA SER A 191 24.25 -2.27 -12.00
C SER A 191 24.77 -3.42 -12.85
N ALA A 192 25.84 -4.07 -12.43
CA ALA A 192 26.43 -5.20 -13.12
C ALA A 192 25.44 -6.37 -13.27
N SER A 193 24.64 -6.69 -12.25
CA SER A 193 23.66 -7.79 -12.31
C SER A 193 22.55 -7.52 -13.32
N PHE A 194 22.07 -6.26 -13.44
CA PHE A 194 21.06 -5.91 -14.44
C PHE A 194 21.61 -5.92 -15.87
N VAL A 195 22.90 -5.71 -16.05
CA VAL A 195 23.56 -5.82 -17.35
C VAL A 195 23.89 -7.27 -17.67
N ALA A 196 24.43 -8.03 -16.71
CA ALA A 196 24.80 -9.43 -16.88
C ALA A 196 23.59 -10.30 -17.26
N GLN A 197 22.40 -10.08 -16.64
CA GLN A 197 21.19 -10.81 -17.03
C GLN A 197 20.82 -10.58 -18.50
N ASN A 198 21.08 -9.41 -19.07
CA ASN A 198 20.84 -9.16 -20.48
C ASN A 198 21.84 -9.91 -21.36
N GLN A 199 23.11 -9.94 -20.99
CA GLN A 199 24.14 -10.70 -21.70
C GLN A 199 23.83 -12.20 -21.71
N GLU A 200 23.47 -12.77 -20.55
CA GLU A 200 23.06 -14.17 -20.42
C GLU A 200 21.77 -14.47 -21.21
N ALA A 201 20.80 -13.55 -21.25
CA ALA A 201 19.60 -13.71 -22.04
C ALA A 201 19.89 -13.79 -23.55
N VAL A 202 20.74 -12.90 -24.04
CA VAL A 202 21.16 -12.90 -25.47
C VAL A 202 21.93 -14.17 -25.79
N LEU A 203 22.84 -14.59 -24.91
CA LEU A 203 23.62 -15.81 -25.09
C LEU A 203 22.70 -17.04 -25.13
N PHE A 204 21.82 -17.19 -24.16
CA PHE A 204 20.84 -18.28 -24.09
C PHE A 204 19.96 -18.34 -25.35
N VAL A 205 19.43 -17.19 -25.79
CA VAL A 205 18.56 -17.12 -26.97
C VAL A 205 19.27 -17.54 -28.24
N ASN A 206 20.53 -17.09 -28.43
CA ASN A 206 21.31 -17.45 -29.60
C ASN A 206 21.67 -18.94 -29.62
N GLN A 207 22.13 -19.49 -28.47
CA GLN A 207 22.43 -20.92 -28.32
C GLN A 207 21.17 -21.78 -28.56
N TYR A 208 20.01 -21.34 -28.03
CA TYR A 208 18.76 -22.07 -28.19
C TYR A 208 18.28 -22.11 -29.66
N ARG A 209 18.37 -20.97 -30.37
CA ARG A 209 18.04 -20.91 -31.80
C ARG A 209 18.92 -21.80 -32.63
N GLU A 210 20.23 -21.75 -32.39
CA GLU A 210 21.22 -22.55 -33.11
C GLU A 210 21.03 -24.05 -32.85
N ALA A 211 20.88 -24.45 -31.59
CA ALA A 211 20.71 -25.84 -31.20
C ALA A 211 19.43 -26.49 -31.77
N HIS A 212 18.34 -25.70 -31.90
CA HIS A 212 17.04 -26.19 -32.41
C HIS A 212 16.81 -25.89 -33.90
N GLU A 213 17.78 -25.30 -34.60
CA GLU A 213 17.65 -24.90 -36.01
C GLU A 213 16.37 -24.08 -36.30
N LEU A 214 15.96 -23.21 -35.36
CA LEU A 214 14.69 -22.48 -35.45
C LEU A 214 14.62 -21.47 -36.59
N ASP A 215 15.76 -21.09 -37.17
CA ASP A 215 15.80 -20.20 -38.32
C ASP A 215 15.24 -20.86 -39.60
N THR A 216 15.24 -22.19 -39.64
CA THR A 216 14.61 -22.99 -40.76
C THR A 216 13.17 -23.37 -40.45
N LEU A 217 12.58 -22.87 -39.38
CA LEU A 217 11.25 -23.22 -38.88
C LEU A 217 11.06 -24.75 -38.61
N THR A 218 12.14 -25.43 -38.38
CA THR A 218 12.15 -26.84 -37.94
C THR A 218 12.53 -26.87 -36.45
N ASP A 219 11.74 -27.56 -35.64
CA ASP A 219 12.07 -27.74 -34.24
C ASP A 219 12.72 -29.11 -34.05
N ILE A 220 14.00 -29.15 -34.20
CA ILE A 220 14.77 -30.38 -34.01
C ILE A 220 15.05 -30.58 -32.53
N ILE A 221 14.95 -31.81 -32.02
CA ILE A 221 15.40 -32.16 -30.68
C ILE A 221 16.94 -32.17 -30.72
N PRO A 222 17.60 -31.19 -30.06
CA PRO A 222 19.06 -31.09 -30.12
C PRO A 222 19.73 -32.26 -29.39
N LYS A 223 20.94 -32.63 -29.81
CA LYS A 223 21.74 -33.67 -29.19
C LYS A 223 22.16 -33.31 -27.77
N GLU A 224 22.39 -32.03 -27.52
CA GLU A 224 22.74 -31.48 -26.19
C GLU A 224 21.73 -30.41 -25.80
N ALA A 225 21.22 -30.52 -24.59
CA ALA A 225 20.26 -29.59 -24.04
C ALA A 225 20.95 -28.24 -23.74
N VAL A 226 20.35 -27.14 -24.20
CA VAL A 226 20.80 -25.79 -23.82
C VAL A 226 20.43 -25.54 -22.37
N ASP A 227 21.44 -25.23 -21.55
CA ASP A 227 21.23 -25.03 -20.11
C ASP A 227 20.68 -23.61 -19.81
N PRO A 228 19.48 -23.46 -19.26
CA PRO A 228 18.92 -22.18 -18.85
C PRO A 228 19.44 -21.68 -17.50
N ALA A 229 20.21 -22.48 -16.77
CA ALA A 229 20.62 -22.19 -15.39
C ALA A 229 21.40 -20.88 -15.23
N PRO A 230 22.37 -20.51 -16.10
CA PRO A 230 23.08 -19.23 -15.98
C PRO A 230 22.13 -18.04 -16.01
N LEU A 231 21.17 -18.03 -16.94
CA LEU A 231 20.15 -16.98 -17.03
C LEU A 231 19.24 -16.97 -15.81
N LEU A 232 18.77 -18.13 -15.35
CA LEU A 232 17.89 -18.23 -14.17
C LEU A 232 18.58 -17.74 -12.89
N VAL A 233 19.88 -18.01 -12.71
CA VAL A 233 20.67 -17.48 -11.59
C VAL A 233 20.78 -15.96 -11.64
N MET A 234 20.99 -15.38 -12.83
CA MET A 234 21.03 -13.92 -12.97
C MET A 234 19.68 -13.28 -12.68
N LEU A 235 18.58 -13.92 -13.06
CA LEU A 235 17.23 -13.46 -12.74
C LEU A 235 16.98 -13.50 -11.23
N GLU A 236 17.37 -14.58 -10.55
CA GLU A 236 17.26 -14.72 -9.09
C GLU A 236 18.06 -13.62 -8.37
N GLN A 237 19.27 -13.34 -8.80
CA GLN A 237 20.07 -12.23 -8.27
C GLN A 237 19.36 -10.87 -8.45
N CYS A 238 18.76 -10.63 -9.62
CA CYS A 238 18.00 -9.41 -9.87
C CYS A 238 16.75 -9.32 -8.97
N GLU A 239 16.04 -10.43 -8.75
CA GLU A 239 14.88 -10.51 -7.83
C GLU A 239 15.30 -10.20 -6.38
N ASP A 240 16.43 -10.75 -5.91
CA ASP A 240 16.98 -10.47 -4.58
C ASP A 240 17.40 -9.01 -4.41
N ILE A 241 17.98 -8.41 -5.45
CA ILE A 241 18.30 -6.98 -5.47
C ILE A 241 17.00 -6.16 -5.35
N VAL A 242 15.97 -6.47 -6.14
CA VAL A 242 14.68 -5.79 -6.09
C VAL A 242 14.05 -5.92 -4.70
N ALA A 243 14.08 -7.10 -4.09
CA ALA A 243 13.58 -7.34 -2.74
C ALA A 243 14.36 -6.52 -1.68
N THR A 244 15.70 -6.47 -1.80
CA THR A 244 16.57 -5.69 -0.92
C THR A 244 16.32 -4.20 -1.07
N VAL A 245 16.27 -3.68 -2.29
CA VAL A 245 15.96 -2.28 -2.60
C VAL A 245 14.59 -1.92 -2.05
N ARG A 246 13.58 -2.75 -2.30
CA ARG A 246 12.22 -2.58 -1.76
C ARG A 246 12.23 -2.45 -0.24
N LYS A 247 12.91 -3.33 0.48
CA LYS A 247 13.00 -3.31 1.95
C LYS A 247 13.70 -2.04 2.49
N ARG A 248 14.71 -1.53 1.80
CA ARG A 248 15.46 -0.33 2.22
C ARG A 248 14.72 0.97 1.89
N ILE A 249 14.17 1.07 0.69
CA ILE A 249 13.41 2.26 0.25
C ILE A 249 12.19 2.52 1.13
N TYR A 250 11.55 1.49 1.67
CA TYR A 250 10.46 1.67 2.64
C TYR A 250 10.89 2.43 3.90
N LYS A 251 12.17 2.44 4.25
CA LYS A 251 12.69 3.20 5.41
C LYS A 251 12.97 4.67 5.10
N THR A 252 13.30 5.00 3.86
CA THR A 252 13.75 6.34 3.43
C THR A 252 12.67 7.16 2.72
N GLY A 253 11.51 6.59 2.45
CA GLY A 253 10.47 7.19 1.61
C GLY A 253 10.72 6.93 0.12
N ILE A 254 9.64 6.80 -0.66
CA ILE A 254 9.71 6.48 -2.09
C ILE A 254 8.64 7.24 -2.86
N SER A 255 8.91 7.62 -4.11
CA SER A 255 7.90 8.16 -5.01
C SER A 255 6.93 7.07 -5.48
N ILE A 256 5.69 7.47 -5.82
CA ILE A 256 4.70 6.54 -6.41
C ILE A 256 5.26 5.95 -7.71
N ARG A 257 5.94 6.77 -8.50
CA ARG A 257 6.55 6.37 -9.77
C ARG A 257 7.63 5.29 -9.57
N ALA A 258 8.57 5.51 -8.64
CA ALA A 258 9.58 4.51 -8.34
C ALA A 258 9.00 3.20 -7.77
N THR A 259 7.89 3.27 -7.00
CA THR A 259 7.16 2.07 -6.56
C THR A 259 6.56 1.28 -7.74
N ASN A 260 5.95 1.99 -8.69
CA ASN A 260 5.39 1.36 -9.90
C ASN A 260 6.49 0.73 -10.77
N MET A 261 7.64 1.43 -10.91
CA MET A 261 8.80 0.89 -11.61
C MET A 261 9.34 -0.39 -10.98
N MET A 262 9.44 -0.44 -9.65
CA MET A 262 9.86 -1.64 -8.93
C MET A 262 8.89 -2.80 -9.10
N LEU A 263 7.57 -2.52 -9.09
CA LEU A 263 6.56 -3.55 -9.33
C LEU A 263 6.64 -4.07 -10.77
N ARG A 264 6.80 -3.16 -11.74
CA ARG A 264 6.98 -3.53 -13.14
C ARG A 264 8.25 -4.35 -13.38
N LEU A 265 9.33 -3.99 -12.70
CA LEU A 265 10.60 -4.72 -12.75
C LEU A 265 10.42 -6.15 -12.21
N ASP A 266 9.80 -6.29 -11.05
CA ASP A 266 9.46 -7.58 -10.43
C ASP A 266 8.60 -8.46 -11.36
N GLN A 267 7.53 -7.89 -11.93
CA GLN A 267 6.68 -8.59 -12.89
C GLN A 267 7.40 -8.98 -14.18
N SER A 268 8.33 -8.15 -14.65
CA SER A 268 9.15 -8.46 -15.84
C SER A 268 10.14 -9.59 -15.59
N LEU A 269 10.76 -9.62 -14.40
CA LEU A 269 11.64 -10.70 -13.96
C LEU A 269 10.88 -12.03 -13.85
N GLN A 270 9.74 -12.04 -13.18
CA GLN A 270 8.89 -13.23 -13.07
C GLN A 270 8.42 -13.73 -14.44
N ARG A 271 7.98 -12.83 -15.33
CA ARG A 271 7.59 -13.20 -16.69
C ARG A 271 8.75 -13.80 -17.48
N MET A 272 9.92 -13.20 -17.41
CA MET A 272 11.11 -13.72 -18.09
C MET A 272 11.51 -15.09 -17.53
N ARG A 273 11.42 -15.32 -16.23
CA ARG A 273 11.62 -16.64 -15.61
C ARG A 273 10.66 -17.68 -16.19
N ILE A 274 9.35 -17.39 -16.19
CA ILE A 274 8.34 -18.30 -16.75
C ILE A 274 8.65 -18.63 -18.24
N LEU A 275 8.97 -17.62 -19.06
CA LEU A 275 9.29 -17.84 -20.47
C LEU A 275 10.57 -18.68 -20.65
N THR A 276 11.57 -18.51 -19.80
CA THR A 276 12.79 -19.33 -19.81
C THR A 276 12.51 -20.77 -19.37
N GLU A 277 11.68 -20.95 -18.34
CA GLU A 277 11.28 -22.29 -17.87
C GLU A 277 10.41 -23.03 -18.89
N LEU A 278 9.64 -22.35 -19.76
CA LEU A 278 8.92 -22.94 -20.88
C LEU A 278 9.83 -23.62 -21.90
N LEU A 279 11.05 -23.14 -22.03
CA LEU A 279 12.04 -23.65 -22.98
C LEU A 279 12.95 -24.74 -22.38
N THR A 280 12.73 -25.12 -21.13
CA THR A 280 13.53 -26.17 -20.47
C THR A 280 13.14 -27.57 -20.95
N TYR A 281 14.11 -28.49 -20.89
CA TYR A 281 13.92 -29.91 -21.22
C TYR A 281 13.22 -30.69 -20.10
N ASP A 282 13.18 -30.20 -18.88
CA ASP A 282 12.46 -30.84 -17.76
C ASP A 282 10.95 -30.70 -17.98
N PRO A 283 10.23 -31.81 -18.30
CA PRO A 283 8.79 -31.76 -18.59
C PRO A 283 7.98 -31.19 -17.43
N LYS A 284 8.36 -31.51 -16.18
CA LYS A 284 7.63 -31.04 -15.01
C LYS A 284 7.73 -29.51 -14.82
N LYS A 285 8.92 -28.94 -15.05
CA LYS A 285 9.12 -27.49 -14.97
C LYS A 285 8.42 -26.80 -16.12
N ARG A 286 8.53 -27.31 -17.33
CA ARG A 286 7.88 -26.78 -18.52
C ARG A 286 6.36 -26.76 -18.38
N ASP A 287 5.74 -27.89 -18.00
CA ASP A 287 4.30 -28.01 -17.88
C ASP A 287 3.75 -27.06 -16.78
N LYS A 288 4.46 -26.97 -15.67
CA LYS A 288 4.15 -25.98 -14.64
C LYS A 288 4.24 -24.54 -15.14
N ALA A 289 5.27 -24.21 -15.92
CA ALA A 289 5.44 -22.86 -16.50
C ALA A 289 4.32 -22.54 -17.53
N ILE A 290 3.86 -23.55 -18.31
CA ILE A 290 2.70 -23.40 -19.23
C ILE A 290 1.45 -23.02 -18.42
N ILE A 291 1.16 -23.74 -17.35
CA ILE A 291 -0.03 -23.50 -16.50
C ILE A 291 0.05 -22.10 -15.87
N GLU A 292 1.22 -21.74 -15.31
CA GLU A 292 1.43 -20.44 -14.69
C GLU A 292 1.29 -19.28 -15.70
N LEU A 293 1.82 -19.44 -16.92
CA LEU A 293 1.64 -18.47 -17.97
C LEU A 293 0.17 -18.30 -18.35
N ILE A 294 -0.53 -19.40 -18.62
CA ILE A 294 -1.95 -19.39 -18.99
C ILE A 294 -2.78 -18.71 -17.92
N GLN A 295 -2.61 -19.09 -16.64
CA GLN A 295 -3.34 -18.47 -15.54
C GLN A 295 -3.06 -16.97 -15.43
N THR A 296 -1.80 -16.56 -15.57
CA THR A 296 -1.42 -15.14 -15.52
C THR A 296 -2.06 -14.36 -16.68
N LEU A 297 -2.09 -14.93 -17.89
CA LEU A 297 -2.70 -14.29 -19.05
C LEU A 297 -4.23 -14.19 -18.94
N ILE A 298 -4.88 -15.23 -18.41
CA ILE A 298 -6.33 -15.23 -18.14
C ILE A 298 -6.68 -14.11 -17.15
N ILE A 299 -5.97 -14.04 -16.01
CA ILE A 299 -6.17 -13.02 -15.00
C ILE A 299 -5.97 -11.62 -15.59
N ALA A 300 -4.93 -11.45 -16.38
CA ALA A 300 -4.62 -10.18 -17.02
C ALA A 300 -5.67 -9.73 -18.03
N ALA A 301 -6.17 -10.65 -18.87
CA ALA A 301 -7.22 -10.37 -19.85
C ALA A 301 -8.54 -9.97 -19.17
N SER A 302 -8.99 -10.74 -18.17
CA SER A 302 -10.22 -10.46 -17.43
C SER A 302 -10.19 -9.11 -16.68
N ARG A 303 -9.00 -8.65 -16.28
CA ARG A 303 -8.83 -7.40 -15.55
C ARG A 303 -8.47 -6.18 -16.38
N ARG A 304 -8.21 -6.36 -17.68
CA ARG A 304 -7.69 -5.33 -18.61
C ARG A 304 -8.52 -4.04 -18.59
N TYR A 305 -9.84 -4.15 -18.64
CA TYR A 305 -10.78 -3.02 -18.70
C TYR A 305 -11.51 -2.75 -17.39
N SER A 306 -11.05 -3.34 -16.28
CA SER A 306 -11.68 -3.19 -14.97
C SER A 306 -11.22 -1.91 -14.26
N ILE A 307 -12.11 -0.91 -14.18
CA ILE A 307 -11.89 0.30 -13.37
C ILE A 307 -11.68 -0.07 -11.89
N MET A 308 -12.43 -1.08 -11.40
CA MET A 308 -12.32 -1.52 -10.01
C MET A 308 -10.94 -2.12 -9.73
N TYR A 309 -10.39 -2.90 -10.66
CA TYR A 309 -9.02 -3.43 -10.55
C TYR A 309 -7.96 -2.31 -10.53
N LEU A 310 -8.11 -1.29 -11.40
CA LEU A 310 -7.23 -0.13 -11.41
C LEU A 310 -7.26 0.59 -10.06
N ILE A 311 -8.47 0.83 -9.51
CA ILE A 311 -8.66 1.47 -8.21
C ILE A 311 -8.08 0.60 -7.10
N ASP A 312 -8.37 -0.70 -7.07
CA ASP A 312 -7.88 -1.63 -6.04
C ASP A 312 -6.35 -1.69 -6.03
N ASN A 313 -5.73 -1.82 -7.18
CA ASN A 313 -4.27 -1.89 -7.31
C ASN A 313 -3.58 -0.59 -6.87
N ASN A 314 -4.10 0.57 -7.32
CA ASN A 314 -3.56 1.87 -6.90
C ASN A 314 -3.86 2.17 -5.44
N THR A 315 -5.00 1.75 -4.92
CA THR A 315 -5.34 1.87 -3.50
C THR A 315 -4.40 1.01 -2.65
N LYS A 316 -4.07 -0.20 -3.08
CA LYS A 316 -3.06 -1.05 -2.41
C LYS A 316 -1.70 -0.37 -2.36
N LEU A 317 -1.23 0.18 -3.48
CA LEU A 317 0.06 0.87 -3.55
C LEU A 317 0.09 2.13 -2.67
N LEU A 318 -0.96 2.96 -2.72
CA LEU A 318 -1.06 4.18 -1.91
C LEU A 318 -1.20 3.84 -0.43
N SER A 319 -2.08 2.92 -0.09
CA SER A 319 -2.34 2.53 1.30
C SER A 319 -1.12 1.89 1.95
N ARG A 320 -0.34 1.11 1.22
CA ARG A 320 0.91 0.52 1.73
C ARG A 320 1.89 1.59 2.21
N LYS A 321 2.04 2.68 1.46
CA LYS A 321 2.88 3.83 1.84
C LYS A 321 2.33 4.58 3.04
N VAL A 322 1.04 4.90 3.00
CA VAL A 322 0.37 5.64 4.07
C VAL A 322 0.37 4.81 5.36
N THR A 323 0.15 3.50 5.25
CA THR A 323 0.07 2.59 6.40
C THR A 323 1.43 2.44 7.11
N GLU A 324 2.53 2.37 6.38
CA GLU A 324 3.86 2.26 7.00
C GLU A 324 4.26 3.50 7.79
N ASN A 325 4.03 4.69 7.25
CA ASN A 325 4.32 5.94 7.95
C ASN A 325 3.30 6.21 9.07
N ALA A 326 2.02 5.89 8.84
CA ALA A 326 0.97 6.05 9.83
C ALA A 326 1.11 5.08 11.01
N SER A 327 1.63 3.86 10.81
CA SER A 327 1.83 2.89 11.88
C SER A 327 2.78 3.41 12.96
N ARG A 328 3.91 3.99 12.58
CA ARG A 328 4.88 4.56 13.53
C ARG A 328 4.31 5.72 14.36
N ARG A 329 3.44 6.55 13.76
CA ARG A 329 2.76 7.64 14.47
C ARG A 329 1.52 7.17 15.21
N GLY A 330 0.81 6.17 14.68
CA GLY A 330 -0.41 5.63 15.26
C GLY A 330 -0.22 5.04 16.65
N GLU A 331 0.93 4.43 16.91
CA GLU A 331 1.27 3.88 18.23
C GLU A 331 1.28 4.94 19.34
N HIS A 332 1.68 6.18 19.04
CA HIS A 332 1.65 7.29 19.99
C HIS A 332 0.24 7.77 20.39
N TYR A 333 -0.76 7.42 19.56
CA TYR A 333 -2.17 7.79 19.80
C TYR A 333 -2.99 6.66 20.45
N ILE A 334 -2.38 5.53 20.79
CA ILE A 334 -3.04 4.44 21.51
C ILE A 334 -2.63 4.52 22.97
N SER A 335 -3.57 4.91 23.83
CA SER A 335 -3.31 4.97 25.27
C SER A 335 -3.54 3.60 25.91
N THR A 336 -2.45 3.00 26.37
CA THR A 336 -2.48 1.71 27.05
C THR A 336 -2.48 1.82 28.57
N ASP A 337 -2.20 3.01 29.10
CA ASP A 337 -2.05 3.29 30.52
C ASP A 337 -2.83 4.55 30.97
N LYS A 338 -2.95 4.74 32.30
CA LYS A 338 -3.63 5.91 32.89
C LYS A 338 -2.96 7.24 32.54
N ALA A 339 -1.63 7.26 32.38
CA ALA A 339 -0.89 8.48 32.07
C ALA A 339 -1.15 8.93 30.64
N GLY A 340 -1.09 8.00 29.66
CA GLY A 340 -1.45 8.25 28.27
C GLY A 340 -2.92 8.67 28.11
N TYR A 341 -3.83 8.05 28.85
CA TYR A 341 -5.24 8.40 28.88
C TYR A 341 -5.47 9.85 29.34
N ARG A 342 -4.84 10.27 30.45
CA ARG A 342 -4.89 11.67 30.93
C ARG A 342 -4.25 12.65 29.95
N ARG A 343 -3.14 12.25 29.31
CA ARG A 343 -2.48 13.08 28.30
C ARG A 343 -3.39 13.26 27.08
N MET A 344 -4.05 12.20 26.63
CA MET A 344 -5.01 12.28 25.51
C MET A 344 -6.19 13.20 25.83
N PHE A 345 -6.74 13.11 27.05
CA PHE A 345 -7.79 14.02 27.51
C PHE A 345 -7.33 15.49 27.46
N LYS A 346 -6.15 15.80 27.98
CA LYS A 346 -5.61 17.18 27.96
C LYS A 346 -5.43 17.70 26.53
N MET A 347 -4.83 16.89 25.64
CA MET A 347 -4.65 17.26 24.24
C MET A 347 -6.01 17.48 23.53
N ALA A 348 -7.01 16.64 23.81
CA ALA A 348 -8.34 16.80 23.27
C ALA A 348 -9.07 18.03 23.87
N ALA A 349 -8.95 18.29 25.17
CA ALA A 349 -9.51 19.48 25.81
C ALA A 349 -8.94 20.78 25.22
N THR A 350 -7.61 20.81 24.96
CA THR A 350 -6.98 21.94 24.24
C THR A 350 -7.58 22.12 22.85
N GLY A 351 -7.82 21.02 22.10
CA GLY A 351 -8.50 21.06 20.82
C GLY A 351 -9.93 21.60 20.93
N GLY A 352 -10.70 21.11 21.92
CA GLY A 352 -12.07 21.56 22.18
C GLY A 352 -12.18 23.05 22.51
N PHE A 353 -11.23 23.57 23.29
CA PHE A 353 -11.14 25.00 23.58
C PHE A 353 -11.04 25.83 22.31
N VAL A 354 -10.09 25.51 21.40
CA VAL A 354 -9.93 26.24 20.13
C VAL A 354 -11.15 26.08 19.23
N ILE A 355 -11.77 24.90 19.19
CA ILE A 355 -12.97 24.62 18.38
C ILE A 355 -14.15 25.48 18.80
N ALA A 356 -14.30 25.76 20.09
CA ALA A 356 -15.35 26.70 20.56
C ALA A 356 -15.18 28.07 19.90
N PHE A 357 -13.97 28.63 19.87
CA PHE A 357 -13.69 29.89 19.17
C PHE A 357 -13.89 29.78 17.66
N MET A 358 -13.48 28.68 17.03
CA MET A 358 -13.70 28.48 15.60
C MET A 358 -15.20 28.42 15.26
N GLY A 359 -16.01 27.74 16.08
CA GLY A 359 -17.46 27.67 15.96
C GLY A 359 -18.10 29.04 16.10
N THR A 360 -17.72 29.81 17.12
CA THR A 360 -18.14 31.18 17.32
C THR A 360 -17.78 32.08 16.15
N THR A 361 -16.53 32.03 15.70
CA THR A 361 -16.06 32.84 14.54
C THR A 361 -16.85 32.51 13.27
N LYS A 362 -17.19 31.23 13.03
CA LYS A 362 -18.04 30.81 11.91
C LYS A 362 -19.46 31.40 12.03
N ILE A 363 -20.03 31.36 13.22
CA ILE A 363 -21.37 31.94 13.48
C ILE A 363 -21.38 33.45 13.19
N LEU A 364 -20.36 34.16 13.66
CA LEU A 364 -20.19 35.60 13.39
C LEU A 364 -19.94 35.89 11.92
N ALA A 365 -19.11 35.07 11.24
CA ALA A 365 -18.82 35.19 9.82
C ALA A 365 -20.07 34.98 8.95
N TYR A 366 -21.08 34.28 9.46
CA TYR A 366 -22.35 34.13 8.76
C TYR A 366 -23.14 35.44 8.62
N GLN A 367 -22.89 36.41 9.52
CA GLN A 367 -23.50 37.73 9.44
C GLN A 367 -22.89 38.62 8.33
N LEU A 368 -21.74 38.24 7.77
CA LEU A 368 -21.14 38.92 6.63
C LEU A 368 -21.93 38.60 5.35
N ALA A 369 -22.24 39.65 4.58
CA ALA A 369 -22.94 39.53 3.31
C ALA A 369 -22.01 39.05 2.20
N LEU A 370 -21.55 37.80 2.32
CA LEU A 370 -20.64 37.18 1.38
C LEU A 370 -21.39 36.35 0.33
N ALA A 371 -20.93 36.42 -0.91
CA ALA A 371 -21.33 35.48 -1.97
C ALA A 371 -20.99 34.03 -1.57
N PRO A 372 -21.68 33.01 -2.12
CA PRO A 372 -21.47 31.61 -1.72
C PRO A 372 -20.01 31.15 -1.74
N MET A 373 -19.26 31.45 -2.78
CA MET A 373 -17.83 31.11 -2.86
C MET A 373 -16.97 31.84 -1.83
N GLY A 374 -17.25 33.11 -1.56
CA GLY A 374 -16.59 33.87 -0.51
C GLY A 374 -16.84 33.29 0.87
N ARG A 375 -18.08 32.85 1.12
CA ARG A 375 -18.46 32.15 2.35
C ARG A 375 -17.74 30.81 2.49
N ALA A 376 -17.64 30.02 1.41
CA ALA A 376 -16.86 28.78 1.41
C ALA A 376 -15.38 29.04 1.73
N PHE A 377 -14.80 30.07 1.14
CA PHE A 377 -13.41 30.46 1.39
C PHE A 377 -13.18 30.84 2.86
N VAL A 378 -13.99 31.73 3.42
CA VAL A 378 -13.87 32.17 4.82
C VAL A 378 -14.04 31.01 5.78
N ASN A 379 -15.07 30.17 5.60
CA ASN A 379 -15.27 28.96 6.41
C ASN A 379 -14.10 28.00 6.30
N SER A 380 -13.58 27.79 5.08
CA SER A 380 -12.41 26.92 4.85
C SER A 380 -11.16 27.43 5.55
N MET A 381 -10.95 28.75 5.59
CA MET A 381 -9.83 29.38 6.31
C MET A 381 -10.00 29.26 7.83
N ILE A 382 -11.20 29.55 8.36
CA ILE A 382 -11.49 29.38 9.80
C ILE A 382 -11.19 27.94 10.24
N TYR A 383 -11.70 26.96 9.51
CA TYR A 383 -11.49 25.55 9.85
C TYR A 383 -10.06 25.09 9.57
N GLY A 384 -9.51 25.41 8.38
CA GLY A 384 -8.19 24.95 7.99
C GLY A 384 -7.07 25.48 8.87
N LEU A 385 -7.04 26.81 9.07
CA LEU A 385 -6.04 27.45 9.93
C LEU A 385 -6.25 27.09 11.41
N GLY A 386 -7.52 26.99 11.85
CA GLY A 386 -7.84 26.57 13.22
C GLY A 386 -7.35 25.16 13.53
N PHE A 387 -7.55 24.19 12.62
CA PHE A 387 -7.03 22.83 12.82
C PHE A 387 -5.50 22.74 12.75
N VAL A 388 -4.86 23.56 11.90
CA VAL A 388 -3.40 23.69 11.90
C VAL A 388 -2.90 24.27 13.21
N PHE A 389 -3.57 25.30 13.73
CA PHE A 389 -3.24 25.91 15.03
C PHE A 389 -3.39 24.90 16.17
N ILE A 390 -4.50 24.12 16.21
CA ILE A 390 -4.67 23.03 17.20
C ILE A 390 -3.49 22.08 17.17
N HIS A 391 -3.01 21.70 15.96
CA HIS A 391 -1.85 20.82 15.84
C HIS A 391 -0.57 21.46 16.37
N ILE A 392 -0.32 22.75 16.06
CA ILE A 392 0.90 23.46 16.49
C ILE A 392 0.98 23.56 18.01
N ILE A 393 -0.16 23.75 18.70
CA ILE A 393 -0.22 23.79 20.17
C ILE A 393 -0.36 22.41 20.81
N HIS A 394 -0.05 21.33 20.07
CA HIS A 394 -0.17 19.96 20.51
C HIS A 394 -1.57 19.53 20.98
N GLY A 395 -2.63 20.22 20.53
CA GLY A 395 -4.00 19.79 20.70
C GLY A 395 -4.36 18.66 19.73
N THR A 396 -5.49 18.00 19.98
CA THR A 396 -5.99 16.94 19.09
C THR A 396 -7.48 17.12 18.83
N VAL A 397 -7.89 16.78 17.60
CA VAL A 397 -9.30 16.74 17.20
C VAL A 397 -9.76 15.30 17.28
N ALA A 398 -10.82 15.05 18.02
CA ALA A 398 -11.42 13.73 18.18
C ALA A 398 -11.81 13.13 16.81
N THR A 399 -11.87 11.80 16.75
CA THR A 399 -12.27 11.01 15.56
C THR A 399 -11.30 11.05 14.37
N LYS A 400 -10.19 11.79 14.45
CA LYS A 400 -9.14 11.83 13.42
C LYS A 400 -8.10 10.70 13.54
N GLN A 401 -7.80 10.26 14.77
CA GLN A 401 -6.79 9.24 15.05
C GLN A 401 -7.06 7.85 14.42
N PRO A 402 -8.32 7.42 14.14
CA PRO A 402 -8.60 6.11 13.56
C PRO A 402 -7.85 5.83 12.26
N ALA A 403 -7.66 6.85 11.42
CA ALA A 403 -6.90 6.70 10.18
C ALA A 403 -5.42 6.30 10.39
N MET A 404 -4.82 6.72 11.51
CA MET A 404 -3.43 6.40 11.87
C MET A 404 -3.35 5.06 12.64
N THR A 405 -4.29 4.81 13.55
CA THR A 405 -4.29 3.60 14.40
C THR A 405 -4.69 2.34 13.63
N ALA A 406 -5.53 2.46 12.60
CA ALA A 406 -5.87 1.35 11.70
C ALA A 406 -4.63 0.74 11.02
N ALA A 407 -3.62 1.56 10.74
CA ALA A 407 -2.35 1.12 10.21
C ALA A 407 -1.56 0.24 11.20
N ALA A 408 -1.60 0.58 12.50
CA ALA A 408 -1.00 -0.22 13.56
C ALA A 408 -1.71 -1.59 13.69
N ILE A 409 -3.04 -1.63 13.56
CA ILE A 409 -3.81 -2.88 13.51
C ILE A 409 -3.30 -3.79 12.37
N ALA A 410 -3.21 -3.25 11.15
CA ALA A 410 -2.79 -4.03 9.99
C ALA A 410 -1.34 -4.55 10.14
N SER A 411 -0.43 -3.78 10.76
CA SER A 411 0.94 -4.21 11.01
C SER A 411 1.02 -5.33 12.04
N THR A 412 0.21 -5.28 13.10
CA THR A 412 0.14 -6.31 14.15
C THR A 412 -0.36 -7.64 13.58
N VAL A 413 -1.37 -7.61 12.70
CA VAL A 413 -1.89 -8.81 12.04
C VAL A 413 -0.86 -9.43 11.09
N SER A 414 -0.14 -8.61 10.33
CA SER A 414 0.84 -9.09 9.34
C SER A 414 2.13 -9.65 9.97
N SER A 415 2.52 -9.20 11.17
CA SER A 415 3.78 -9.59 11.83
C SER A 415 3.67 -10.84 12.70
N SER A 416 2.46 -11.31 13.00
CA SER A 416 2.26 -12.45 13.91
C SER A 416 2.20 -13.77 13.15
N SER A 417 3.29 -14.54 13.17
CA SER A 417 3.42 -15.88 12.60
C SER A 417 2.88 -17.02 13.51
N GLY A 418 2.05 -16.71 14.52
CA GLY A 418 1.51 -17.65 15.49
C GLY A 418 0.16 -18.26 15.12
N LYS A 419 -0.36 -19.18 15.99
CA LYS A 419 -1.68 -19.81 15.82
C LYS A 419 -2.78 -18.77 15.60
N LYS A 420 -3.64 -18.94 14.60
CA LYS A 420 -4.70 -18.01 14.16
C LYS A 420 -5.59 -17.45 15.28
N SER A 421 -5.86 -18.25 16.32
CA SER A 421 -6.65 -17.84 17.47
C SER A 421 -5.96 -16.76 18.32
N HIS A 422 -4.64 -16.83 18.50
CA HIS A 422 -3.87 -15.82 19.26
C HIS A 422 -3.77 -14.48 18.52
N GLN A 423 -3.79 -14.50 17.19
CA GLN A 423 -3.84 -13.29 16.36
C GLN A 423 -5.16 -12.52 16.54
N LEU A 424 -6.29 -13.23 16.56
CA LEU A 424 -7.61 -12.63 16.75
C LEU A 424 -7.76 -12.01 18.14
N THR A 425 -7.22 -12.66 19.18
CA THR A 425 -7.25 -12.11 20.55
C THR A 425 -6.44 -10.81 20.65
N LYS A 426 -5.20 -10.78 20.14
CA LYS A 426 -4.37 -9.57 20.12
C LYS A 426 -5.02 -8.45 19.32
N LEU A 427 -5.66 -8.79 18.20
CA LEU A 427 -6.40 -7.83 17.38
C LEU A 427 -7.59 -7.25 18.14
N SER A 428 -8.34 -8.08 18.85
CA SER A 428 -9.47 -7.66 19.68
C SER A 428 -9.02 -6.71 20.78
N GLU A 429 -7.95 -7.02 21.52
CA GLU A 429 -7.37 -6.15 22.56
C GLU A 429 -6.94 -4.78 22.00
N LEU A 430 -6.29 -4.78 20.84
CA LEU A 430 -5.86 -3.53 20.20
C LEU A 430 -7.05 -2.66 19.76
N ILE A 431 -8.12 -3.27 19.26
CA ILE A 431 -9.36 -2.55 18.90
C ILE A 431 -9.99 -1.93 20.15
N VAL A 432 -10.03 -2.65 21.28
CA VAL A 432 -10.54 -2.11 22.56
C VAL A 432 -9.70 -0.92 23.04
N ASP A 433 -8.36 -1.03 22.98
CA ASP A 433 -7.43 0.07 23.34
C ASP A 433 -7.66 1.32 22.46
N ILE A 434 -7.92 1.13 21.17
CA ILE A 434 -8.23 2.22 20.24
C ILE A 434 -9.59 2.85 20.58
N MET A 435 -10.63 2.04 20.74
CA MET A 435 -11.97 2.54 21.09
C MET A 435 -11.96 3.36 22.37
N ARG A 436 -11.29 2.88 23.43
CA ARG A 436 -11.10 3.61 24.68
C ARG A 436 -10.38 4.94 24.47
N THR A 437 -9.33 4.94 23.65
CA THR A 437 -8.60 6.18 23.36
C THR A 437 -9.45 7.18 22.60
N GLN A 438 -10.29 6.70 21.67
CA GLN A 438 -11.24 7.56 20.94
C GLN A 438 -12.32 8.10 21.87
N PHE A 439 -12.83 7.29 22.78
CA PHE A 439 -13.82 7.75 23.78
C PHE A 439 -13.29 8.94 24.59
N ILE A 440 -12.08 8.85 25.16
CA ILE A 440 -11.53 9.95 25.96
C ILE A 440 -11.17 11.18 25.13
N ALA A 441 -10.77 10.99 23.87
CA ALA A 441 -10.53 12.10 22.94
C ALA A 441 -11.84 12.85 22.61
N ILE A 442 -12.92 12.11 22.36
CA ILE A 442 -14.25 12.69 22.17
C ILE A 442 -14.69 13.44 23.42
N MET A 443 -14.61 12.82 24.59
CA MET A 443 -14.97 13.45 25.85
C MET A 443 -14.17 14.72 26.11
N GLY A 444 -12.85 14.72 25.88
CA GLY A 444 -12.01 15.92 26.01
C GLY A 444 -12.45 17.07 25.11
N ASN A 445 -12.76 16.78 23.85
CA ASN A 445 -13.24 17.81 22.90
C ASN A 445 -14.63 18.36 23.30
N VAL A 446 -15.60 17.48 23.60
CA VAL A 446 -16.99 17.87 23.91
C VAL A 446 -17.08 18.62 25.24
N LEU A 447 -16.47 18.07 26.30
CA LEU A 447 -16.49 18.65 27.66
C LEU A 447 -15.75 19.98 27.75
N MET A 448 -14.97 20.34 26.75
CA MET A 448 -14.31 21.65 26.68
C MET A 448 -15.00 22.58 25.66
N ALA A 449 -15.39 22.08 24.50
CA ALA A 449 -15.99 22.92 23.46
C ALA A 449 -17.37 23.45 23.88
N ALA A 450 -18.24 22.65 24.49
CA ALA A 450 -19.58 23.09 24.88
C ALA A 450 -19.56 24.14 26.02
N PRO A 451 -18.88 23.94 27.17
CA PRO A 451 -18.83 24.96 28.22
C PRO A 451 -18.16 26.27 27.76
N VAL A 452 -17.09 26.18 26.95
CA VAL A 452 -16.41 27.39 26.45
C VAL A 452 -17.31 28.14 25.47
N ALA A 453 -18.02 27.47 24.58
CA ALA A 453 -18.98 28.10 23.68
C ALA A 453 -20.16 28.75 24.46
N PHE A 454 -20.63 28.10 25.50
CA PHE A 454 -21.64 28.65 26.42
C PHE A 454 -21.11 29.93 27.10
N LEU A 455 -19.90 29.86 27.66
CA LEU A 455 -19.24 31.00 28.31
C LEU A 455 -19.04 32.17 27.32
N ILE A 456 -18.66 31.92 26.09
CA ILE A 456 -18.53 32.95 25.04
C ILE A 456 -19.89 33.63 24.80
N SER A 457 -20.99 32.86 24.65
CA SER A 457 -22.32 33.42 24.48
C SER A 457 -22.75 34.26 25.70
N PHE A 458 -22.44 33.78 26.92
CA PHE A 458 -22.72 34.51 28.16
C PHE A 458 -21.95 35.83 28.23
N ILE A 459 -20.64 35.82 27.96
CA ILE A 459 -19.78 37.00 27.97
C ILE A 459 -20.26 37.97 26.88
N TRP A 460 -20.60 37.50 25.70
CA TRP A 460 -21.12 38.34 24.60
C TRP A 460 -22.38 39.10 25.05
N LEU A 461 -23.38 38.36 25.57
CA LEU A 461 -24.61 38.99 26.07
C LEU A 461 -24.34 40.00 27.16
N HIS A 462 -23.43 39.68 28.13
CA HIS A 462 -23.10 40.57 29.23
C HIS A 462 -22.48 41.88 28.76
N TYR A 463 -21.57 41.86 27.76
CA TYR A 463 -20.88 43.08 27.31
C TYR A 463 -21.64 43.84 26.24
N THR A 464 -22.40 43.20 25.38
CA THR A 464 -23.11 43.83 24.25
C THR A 464 -24.58 44.15 24.59
N GLY A 465 -25.14 43.53 25.60
CA GLY A 465 -26.57 43.59 25.94
C GLY A 465 -27.50 42.92 24.94
N GLN A 466 -26.94 42.29 23.89
CA GLN A 466 -27.68 41.64 22.81
C GLN A 466 -27.25 40.17 22.67
N PRO A 467 -28.17 39.24 22.38
CA PRO A 467 -27.79 37.86 22.12
C PRO A 467 -26.89 37.76 20.90
N MET A 468 -25.93 36.86 20.92
CA MET A 468 -24.98 36.65 19.82
C MET A 468 -25.67 36.19 18.52
N ILE A 469 -26.73 35.41 18.65
CA ILE A 469 -27.60 34.92 17.59
C ILE A 469 -29.08 35.09 17.99
N ASN A 470 -29.95 35.32 17.01
CA ASN A 470 -31.39 35.40 17.26
C ASN A 470 -31.97 33.99 17.57
N THR A 471 -33.17 33.97 18.17
CA THR A 471 -33.84 32.73 18.59
C THR A 471 -34.11 31.77 17.42
N ASP A 472 -34.46 32.28 16.23
CA ASP A 472 -34.69 31.47 15.04
C ASP A 472 -33.42 30.73 14.61
N LYS A 473 -32.26 31.42 14.62
CA LYS A 473 -30.98 30.80 14.32
C LYS A 473 -30.56 29.81 15.37
N ALA A 474 -30.85 30.09 16.64
CA ALA A 474 -30.56 29.17 17.74
C ALA A 474 -31.42 27.88 17.62
N ALA A 475 -32.72 28.04 17.33
CA ALA A 475 -33.62 26.91 17.08
C ALA A 475 -33.16 26.07 15.88
N HIS A 476 -32.72 26.74 14.80
CA HIS A 476 -32.16 26.06 13.61
C HIS A 476 -30.88 25.26 13.94
N LEU A 477 -29.99 25.83 14.75
CA LEU A 477 -28.76 25.10 15.17
C LEU A 477 -29.09 23.83 15.97
N LEU A 478 -30.13 23.86 16.83
CA LEU A 478 -30.61 22.71 17.59
C LEU A 478 -31.32 21.68 16.70
N HIS A 479 -32.17 22.14 15.77
CA HIS A 479 -32.81 21.27 14.79
C HIS A 479 -31.80 20.53 13.91
N GLU A 480 -30.71 21.17 13.52
CA GLU A 480 -29.60 20.54 12.76
C GLU A 480 -28.91 19.38 13.52
N LEU A 481 -29.12 19.29 14.83
CA LEU A 481 -28.57 18.21 15.68
C LEU A 481 -29.58 17.07 15.91
N ASP A 482 -30.84 17.25 15.50
CA ASP A 482 -31.88 16.23 15.70
C ASP A 482 -31.59 15.00 14.83
N PRO A 483 -31.34 13.82 15.42
CA PRO A 483 -31.02 12.64 14.66
C PRO A 483 -32.21 12.00 13.93
N PHE A 484 -33.45 12.38 14.28
CA PHE A 484 -34.67 11.78 13.78
C PHE A 484 -35.36 12.63 12.69
N HIS A 485 -35.32 13.96 12.83
CA HIS A 485 -36.01 14.89 11.95
C HIS A 485 -35.09 15.74 11.08
N SER A 486 -33.77 15.48 11.11
CA SER A 486 -32.78 16.15 10.24
C SER A 486 -31.84 15.15 9.56
N LEU A 487 -31.04 15.65 8.62
CA LEU A 487 -29.97 14.88 7.97
C LEU A 487 -28.66 14.83 8.82
N ALA A 488 -28.77 14.94 10.16
CA ALA A 488 -27.61 14.98 11.04
C ALA A 488 -26.68 13.78 10.86
N LEU A 489 -27.23 12.56 10.80
CA LEU A 489 -26.45 11.31 10.69
C LEU A 489 -25.83 11.11 9.30
N PRO A 490 -26.52 11.30 8.15
CA PRO A 490 -25.90 11.35 6.84
C PRO A 490 -24.76 12.38 6.74
N HIS A 491 -24.98 13.59 7.24
CA HIS A 491 -23.96 14.64 7.25
C HIS A 491 -22.75 14.28 8.15
N ALA A 492 -23.00 13.55 9.25
CA ALA A 492 -21.94 13.01 10.10
C ALA A 492 -21.14 11.92 9.36
N ALA A 493 -21.78 11.10 8.54
CA ALA A 493 -21.10 10.10 7.72
C ALA A 493 -20.16 10.76 6.69
N ILE A 494 -20.59 11.85 6.04
CA ILE A 494 -19.74 12.65 5.14
C ILE A 494 -18.51 13.18 5.87
N ALA A 495 -18.69 13.72 7.09
CA ALA A 495 -17.57 14.14 7.92
C ALA A 495 -16.62 12.99 8.28
N GLY A 496 -17.16 11.79 8.53
CA GLY A 496 -16.39 10.57 8.74
C GLY A 496 -15.52 10.18 7.53
N VAL A 497 -16.05 10.31 6.31
CA VAL A 497 -15.27 10.12 5.07
C VAL A 497 -14.13 11.14 4.97
N TYR A 498 -14.39 12.41 5.28
CA TYR A 498 -13.34 13.44 5.23
C TYR A 498 -12.27 13.28 6.30
N LEU A 499 -12.63 12.80 7.49
CA LEU A 499 -11.68 12.41 8.53
C LEU A 499 -10.74 11.32 8.03
N PHE A 500 -11.27 10.29 7.39
CA PHE A 500 -10.48 9.24 6.75
C PHE A 500 -9.57 9.79 5.66
N LEU A 501 -10.11 10.58 4.72
CA LEU A 501 -9.33 11.18 3.64
C LEU A 501 -8.22 12.10 4.18
N SER A 502 -8.49 12.86 5.23
CA SER A 502 -7.47 13.72 5.86
C SER A 502 -6.28 12.92 6.40
N GLY A 503 -6.53 11.72 6.91
CA GLY A 503 -5.48 10.78 7.34
C GLY A 503 -4.63 10.27 6.19
N LEU A 504 -5.25 9.92 5.06
CA LEU A 504 -4.55 9.52 3.83
C LEU A 504 -3.69 10.67 3.28
N ILE A 505 -4.25 11.87 3.23
CA ILE A 505 -3.55 13.08 2.78
C ILE A 505 -2.35 13.38 3.69
N ALA A 506 -2.53 13.31 5.00
CA ALA A 506 -1.44 13.47 5.95
C ALA A 506 -0.30 12.47 5.70
N GLY A 507 -0.61 11.18 5.54
CA GLY A 507 0.37 10.15 5.23
C GLY A 507 1.08 10.36 3.88
N TYR A 508 0.37 10.86 2.89
CA TYR A 508 0.95 11.22 1.59
C TYR A 508 1.97 12.35 1.72
N TYR A 509 1.61 13.46 2.39
CA TYR A 509 2.52 14.60 2.57
C TYR A 509 3.69 14.30 3.52
N ASP A 510 3.52 13.42 4.50
CA ASP A 510 4.63 12.93 5.34
C ASP A 510 5.67 12.19 4.50
N ASN A 511 5.21 11.28 3.61
CA ASN A 511 6.12 10.59 2.70
C ASN A 511 6.78 11.57 1.71
N LEU A 512 6.04 12.55 1.20
CA LEU A 512 6.53 13.56 0.29
C LEU A 512 7.59 14.45 0.95
N ALA A 513 7.41 14.81 2.23
CA ALA A 513 8.37 15.60 3.00
C ALA A 513 9.73 14.90 3.09
N VAL A 514 9.72 13.62 3.44
CA VAL A 514 10.94 12.82 3.56
C VAL A 514 11.58 12.57 2.20
N TYR A 515 10.80 12.14 1.21
CA TYR A 515 11.29 11.82 -0.14
C TYR A 515 11.94 13.03 -0.82
N ASN A 516 11.25 14.19 -0.78
CA ASN A 516 11.74 15.43 -1.40
C ASN A 516 12.75 16.19 -0.52
N LYS A 517 13.09 15.68 0.67
CA LYS A 517 13.98 16.36 1.63
C LYS A 517 13.54 17.82 1.84
N VAL A 518 12.25 18.01 2.11
CA VAL A 518 11.61 19.35 2.15
C VAL A 518 12.28 20.24 3.18
N GLY A 519 12.66 19.72 4.34
CA GLY A 519 13.38 20.46 5.36
C GLY A 519 14.73 20.99 4.86
N ALA A 520 15.52 20.14 4.21
CA ALA A 520 16.79 20.55 3.63
C ALA A 520 16.65 21.61 2.52
N ARG A 521 15.60 21.53 1.70
CA ARG A 521 15.27 22.54 0.68
C ARG A 521 14.87 23.86 1.31
N ILE A 522 14.04 23.85 2.36
CA ILE A 522 13.64 25.06 3.10
C ILE A 522 14.86 25.73 3.72
N LYS A 523 15.76 24.96 4.35
CA LYS A 523 17.00 25.46 4.94
C LYS A 523 17.92 26.14 3.92
N ARG A 524 17.85 25.75 2.65
CA ARG A 524 18.60 26.36 1.55
C ARG A 524 17.89 27.54 0.87
N HIS A 525 16.58 27.72 1.12
CA HIS A 525 15.78 28.72 0.42
C HIS A 525 16.20 30.15 0.79
N TRP A 526 16.44 30.99 -0.21
CA TRP A 526 17.01 32.34 -0.03
C TRP A 526 16.12 33.27 0.80
N LEU A 527 14.79 33.25 0.59
CA LEU A 527 13.85 34.05 1.38
C LEU A 527 13.85 33.63 2.86
N VAL A 528 13.86 32.35 3.16
CA VAL A 528 13.87 31.83 4.53
C VAL A 528 15.14 32.27 5.24
N LYS A 529 16.30 32.16 4.57
CA LYS A 529 17.58 32.66 5.08
C LYS A 529 17.62 34.17 5.29
N LYS A 530 16.89 34.94 4.44
CA LYS A 530 16.82 36.39 4.58
C LYS A 530 15.92 36.82 5.73
N MET A 531 14.83 36.08 5.98
CA MET A 531 13.81 36.45 6.99
C MET A 531 14.11 35.91 8.37
N LEU A 532 14.81 34.79 8.50
CA LEU A 532 15.03 34.08 9.76
C LEU A 532 16.54 33.97 10.08
N SER A 533 16.89 34.02 11.38
CA SER A 533 18.23 33.74 11.84
C SER A 533 18.62 32.27 11.54
N LYS A 534 19.91 31.96 11.49
CA LYS A 534 20.43 30.61 11.17
C LYS A 534 19.79 29.52 12.03
N THR A 535 19.67 29.76 13.33
CA THR A 535 19.05 28.81 14.29
C THR A 535 17.56 28.60 14.01
N TRP A 536 16.84 29.67 13.64
CA TRP A 536 15.42 29.57 13.28
C TRP A 536 15.22 28.90 11.92
N VAL A 537 16.11 29.08 10.96
CA VAL A 537 16.09 28.38 9.65
C VAL A 537 16.20 26.88 9.85
N GLU A 538 17.13 26.41 10.71
CA GLU A 538 17.30 25.00 11.05
C GLU A 538 16.03 24.46 11.72
N ARG A 539 15.55 25.08 12.78
CA ARG A 539 14.34 24.65 13.50
C ARG A 539 13.11 24.64 12.61
N PHE A 540 12.94 25.64 11.77
CA PHE A 540 11.79 25.76 10.86
C PHE A 540 11.83 24.67 9.78
N GLY A 541 12.99 24.40 9.20
CA GLY A 541 13.15 23.31 8.25
C GLY A 541 12.81 21.93 8.86
N ASP A 542 13.33 21.63 10.05
CA ASP A 542 13.04 20.39 10.77
C ASP A 542 11.57 20.28 11.18
N PHE A 543 10.99 21.40 11.65
CA PHE A 543 9.58 21.45 12.02
C PHE A 543 8.68 21.15 10.83
N VAL A 544 8.94 21.78 9.67
CA VAL A 544 8.11 21.54 8.47
C VAL A 544 8.28 20.11 7.98
N GLU A 545 9.51 19.58 7.92
CA GLU A 545 9.73 18.19 7.47
C GLU A 545 8.99 17.19 8.36
N THR A 546 9.00 17.40 9.67
CA THR A 546 8.36 16.49 10.63
C THR A 546 6.84 16.63 10.66
N ASN A 547 6.29 17.83 10.39
CA ASN A 547 4.87 18.12 10.58
C ASN A 547 4.09 18.38 9.29
N LEU A 548 4.73 18.34 8.11
CA LEU A 548 4.09 18.70 6.83
C LEU A 548 2.80 17.92 6.58
N GLY A 549 2.81 16.61 6.83
CA GLY A 549 1.63 15.78 6.65
C GLY A 549 0.49 16.16 7.59
N ALA A 550 0.80 16.41 8.86
CA ALA A 550 -0.21 16.84 9.81
C ALA A 550 -0.77 18.23 9.48
N ILE A 551 0.07 19.17 9.07
CA ILE A 551 -0.35 20.51 8.64
C ILE A 551 -1.27 20.42 7.44
N MET A 552 -0.85 19.72 6.38
CA MET A 552 -1.64 19.59 5.15
C MET A 552 -2.93 18.82 5.35
N GLY A 553 -2.87 17.69 6.09
CA GLY A 553 -4.06 16.91 6.41
C GLY A 553 -5.08 17.69 7.24
N ASN A 554 -4.64 18.53 8.19
CA ASN A 554 -5.50 19.40 8.98
C ASN A 554 -6.09 20.52 8.14
N PHE A 555 -5.28 21.20 7.34
CA PHE A 555 -5.72 22.29 6.50
C PHE A 555 -6.77 21.83 5.48
N ILE A 556 -6.48 20.75 4.74
CA ILE A 556 -7.40 20.23 3.72
C ILE A 556 -8.68 19.68 4.36
N PHE A 557 -8.60 19.06 5.55
CA PHE A 557 -9.78 18.69 6.32
C PHE A 557 -10.67 19.88 6.60
N GLY A 558 -10.08 21.01 7.02
CA GLY A 558 -10.80 22.25 7.23
C GLY A 558 -11.43 22.81 5.95
N VAL A 559 -10.74 22.70 4.81
CA VAL A 559 -11.29 23.08 3.51
C VAL A 559 -12.50 22.22 3.15
N PHE A 560 -12.45 20.91 3.35
CA PHE A 560 -13.59 20.02 3.13
C PHE A 560 -14.79 20.44 4.00
N LEU A 561 -14.55 20.70 5.29
CA LEU A 561 -15.62 21.11 6.21
C LEU A 561 -16.19 22.48 5.85
N GLY A 562 -15.36 23.41 5.38
CA GLY A 562 -15.79 24.76 5.04
C GLY A 562 -16.50 24.91 3.70
N SER A 563 -16.24 24.02 2.75
CA SER A 563 -16.74 24.12 1.37
C SER A 563 -17.97 23.25 1.08
N THR A 564 -18.19 22.15 1.82
CA THR A 564 -19.22 21.14 1.47
C THR A 564 -20.64 21.72 1.40
N ALA A 565 -21.06 22.51 2.38
CA ALA A 565 -22.39 23.10 2.37
C ALA A 565 -22.59 24.04 1.15
N THR A 566 -21.54 24.78 0.77
CA THR A 566 -21.57 25.65 -0.42
C THR A 566 -21.62 24.83 -1.72
N ILE A 567 -20.88 23.73 -1.78
CA ILE A 567 -20.94 22.79 -2.90
C ILE A 567 -22.37 22.23 -3.02
N GLY A 568 -22.97 21.79 -1.89
CA GLY A 568 -24.36 21.36 -1.85
C GLY A 568 -25.33 22.42 -2.39
N PHE A 569 -25.16 23.67 -1.95
CA PHE A 569 -25.99 24.77 -2.40
C PHE A 569 -25.86 25.01 -3.92
N ILE A 570 -24.63 25.03 -4.46
CA ILE A 570 -24.40 25.26 -5.90
C ILE A 570 -25.01 24.17 -6.77
N PHE A 571 -24.91 22.93 -6.33
CA PHE A 571 -25.44 21.77 -7.09
C PHE A 571 -26.87 21.37 -6.73
N GLY A 572 -27.55 22.11 -5.82
CA GLY A 572 -28.88 21.76 -5.35
C GLY A 572 -28.97 20.44 -4.59
N LEU A 573 -27.85 20.01 -3.98
CA LEU A 573 -27.78 18.76 -3.24
C LEU A 573 -27.92 19.00 -1.74
N PRO A 574 -28.68 18.18 -1.00
CA PRO A 574 -28.85 18.30 0.46
C PRO A 574 -27.61 17.75 1.19
N ILE A 575 -26.42 18.25 0.87
CA ILE A 575 -25.16 17.81 1.49
C ILE A 575 -24.60 18.92 2.38
N ASP A 576 -24.28 18.53 3.60
CA ASP A 576 -23.58 19.33 4.58
C ASP A 576 -22.69 18.42 5.42
N ILE A 577 -22.10 18.91 6.48
CA ILE A 577 -21.24 18.13 7.37
C ILE A 577 -21.61 18.37 8.82
N ARG A 578 -21.49 17.30 9.63
CA ARG A 578 -21.62 17.39 11.09
C ARG A 578 -20.45 16.67 11.73
N HIS A 579 -19.64 17.44 12.45
CA HIS A 579 -18.52 16.93 13.21
C HIS A 579 -18.78 17.13 14.69
N ILE A 580 -18.56 16.12 15.52
CA ILE A 580 -18.96 16.10 16.93
C ILE A 580 -18.51 17.32 17.74
N ALA A 581 -17.25 17.76 17.57
CA ALA A 581 -16.73 18.87 18.38
C ALA A 581 -17.40 20.22 18.01
N PHE A 582 -17.74 20.44 16.73
CA PHE A 582 -18.54 21.63 16.33
C PHE A 582 -20.02 21.47 16.69
N ALA A 583 -20.55 20.27 16.59
CA ALA A 583 -21.91 19.96 17.03
C ALA A 583 -22.10 20.27 18.51
N SER A 584 -21.11 19.96 19.36
CA SER A 584 -21.16 20.30 20.79
C SER A 584 -21.07 21.81 21.09
N ALA A 585 -20.28 22.56 20.31
CA ALA A 585 -20.24 24.02 20.41
C ALA A 585 -21.57 24.65 19.93
N ASN A 586 -22.12 24.16 18.80
CA ASN A 586 -23.42 24.60 18.29
C ASN A 586 -24.57 24.29 19.26
N LEU A 587 -24.53 23.12 19.93
CA LEU A 587 -25.45 22.78 21.00
C LEU A 587 -25.46 23.84 22.11
N ALA A 588 -24.27 24.25 22.58
CA ALA A 588 -24.13 25.22 23.64
C ALA A 588 -24.62 26.63 23.22
N HIS A 589 -24.20 27.08 22.02
CA HIS A 589 -24.72 28.34 21.47
C HIS A 589 -26.24 28.32 21.25
N GLY A 590 -26.77 27.19 20.73
CA GLY A 590 -28.19 27.01 20.51
C GLY A 590 -28.99 27.07 21.83
N LEU A 591 -28.60 26.25 22.82
CA LEU A 591 -29.28 26.18 24.12
C LEU A 591 -29.21 27.50 24.88
N PHE A 592 -28.11 28.27 24.77
CA PHE A 592 -27.99 29.57 25.43
C PHE A 592 -28.94 30.63 24.82
N ASN A 593 -29.12 30.61 23.50
CA ASN A 593 -29.81 31.72 22.78
C ASN A 593 -31.26 31.34 22.32
N VAL A 594 -31.75 30.11 22.52
CA VAL A 594 -33.06 29.65 22.02
C VAL A 594 -34.27 30.30 22.74
N GLY A 595 -34.02 30.89 23.92
CA GLY A 595 -35.06 31.49 24.72
C GLY A 595 -35.77 30.46 25.61
N ALA A 596 -36.25 30.96 26.80
CA ALA A 596 -36.88 30.07 27.81
C ALA A 596 -38.18 29.45 27.34
N GLU A 597 -38.95 30.13 26.46
CA GLU A 597 -40.24 29.63 25.94
C GLU A 597 -40.10 28.41 25.02
N GLN A 598 -39.02 28.32 24.26
CA GLN A 598 -38.79 27.22 23.33
C GLN A 598 -37.93 26.09 23.96
N MET A 599 -37.41 26.33 25.16
CA MET A 599 -36.54 25.35 25.85
C MET A 599 -37.37 24.28 26.52
N SER A 600 -37.38 23.07 25.97
CA SER A 600 -37.98 21.88 26.56
C SER A 600 -36.93 20.84 26.95
N LEU A 601 -37.24 20.02 27.95
CA LEU A 601 -36.35 18.92 28.33
C LEU A 601 -36.15 17.94 27.17
N SER A 602 -37.18 17.68 26.36
CA SER A 602 -37.13 16.84 25.19
C SER A 602 -36.16 17.41 24.14
N LEU A 603 -36.18 18.72 23.89
CA LEU A 603 -35.25 19.38 22.96
C LEU A 603 -33.79 19.20 23.41
N VAL A 604 -33.51 19.41 24.68
CA VAL A 604 -32.16 19.23 25.26
C VAL A 604 -31.70 17.78 25.11
N LEU A 605 -32.55 16.80 25.51
CA LEU A 605 -32.19 15.38 25.44
C LEU A 605 -31.97 14.90 24.00
N ILE A 606 -32.86 15.29 23.05
CA ILE A 606 -32.73 14.93 21.65
C ILE A 606 -31.46 15.55 21.04
N SER A 607 -31.18 16.83 21.35
CA SER A 607 -29.98 17.49 20.85
C SER A 607 -28.66 16.88 21.41
N VAL A 608 -28.64 16.52 22.70
CA VAL A 608 -27.51 15.82 23.33
C VAL A 608 -27.33 14.42 22.71
N LEU A 609 -28.41 13.67 22.54
CA LEU A 609 -28.40 12.37 21.86
C LEU A 609 -27.90 12.52 20.43
N GLY A 610 -28.33 13.56 19.72
CA GLY A 610 -27.87 13.88 18.37
C GLY A 610 -26.36 14.09 18.30
N VAL A 611 -25.82 14.90 19.21
CA VAL A 611 -24.34 15.11 19.30
C VAL A 611 -23.60 13.80 19.56
N ALA A 612 -24.13 12.94 20.45
CA ALA A 612 -23.52 11.64 20.75
C ALA A 612 -23.54 10.72 19.50
N LEU A 613 -24.67 10.64 18.80
CA LEU A 613 -24.82 9.84 17.60
C LEU A 613 -23.98 10.37 16.43
N ILE A 614 -23.86 11.69 16.25
CA ILE A 614 -22.95 12.32 15.30
C ILE A 614 -21.53 11.85 15.54
N GLY A 615 -21.09 11.85 16.80
CA GLY A 615 -19.76 11.38 17.18
C GLY A 615 -19.52 9.91 16.90
N LEU A 616 -20.53 9.08 17.19
CA LEU A 616 -20.46 7.65 16.90
C LEU A 616 -20.35 7.39 15.40
N VAL A 617 -21.15 8.06 14.58
CA VAL A 617 -21.13 7.91 13.12
C VAL A 617 -19.81 8.42 12.54
N ASN A 618 -19.31 9.59 12.99
CA ASN A 618 -17.99 10.10 12.58
C ASN A 618 -16.89 9.06 12.84
N LEU A 619 -16.90 8.45 14.03
CA LEU A 619 -15.92 7.44 14.44
C LEU A 619 -16.06 6.16 13.62
N MET A 620 -17.28 5.61 13.52
CA MET A 620 -17.53 4.35 12.83
C MET A 620 -17.14 4.41 11.36
N VAL A 621 -17.57 5.46 10.64
CA VAL A 621 -17.28 5.61 9.22
C VAL A 621 -15.77 5.80 9.00
N SER A 622 -15.14 6.71 9.73
CA SER A 622 -13.70 6.98 9.56
C SER A 622 -12.85 5.76 9.91
N PHE A 623 -13.17 5.05 10.98
CA PHE A 623 -12.45 3.85 11.41
C PHE A 623 -12.63 2.69 10.44
N THR A 624 -13.86 2.42 9.99
CA THR A 624 -14.14 1.32 9.06
C THR A 624 -13.41 1.52 7.72
N LEU A 625 -13.46 2.72 7.15
CA LEU A 625 -12.73 3.03 5.92
C LEU A 625 -11.22 2.91 6.09
N ALA A 626 -10.68 3.44 7.18
CA ALA A 626 -9.26 3.35 7.48
C ALA A 626 -8.81 1.89 7.67
N LEU A 627 -9.61 1.08 8.37
CA LEU A 627 -9.32 -0.33 8.61
C LEU A 627 -9.36 -1.15 7.31
N ILE A 628 -10.36 -0.94 6.46
CA ILE A 628 -10.45 -1.60 5.14
C ILE A 628 -9.19 -1.30 4.32
N VAL A 629 -8.80 -0.04 4.24
CA VAL A 629 -7.62 0.37 3.47
C VAL A 629 -6.32 -0.18 4.09
N ALA A 630 -6.19 -0.16 5.41
CA ALA A 630 -5.02 -0.67 6.10
C ALA A 630 -4.85 -2.19 5.93
N LEU A 631 -5.93 -2.97 6.02
CA LEU A 631 -5.91 -4.41 5.79
C LEU A 631 -5.58 -4.77 4.34
N ARG A 632 -6.19 -4.06 3.38
CA ARG A 632 -5.86 -4.23 1.96
C ARG A 632 -4.40 -3.92 1.66
N SER A 633 -3.81 -2.93 2.33
CA SER A 633 -2.41 -2.55 2.14
C SER A 633 -1.40 -3.64 2.50
N LYS A 634 -1.79 -4.54 3.39
CA LYS A 634 -0.97 -5.66 3.89
C LYS A 634 -1.36 -7.01 3.29
N ASP A 635 -2.27 -7.03 2.31
CA ASP A 635 -2.87 -8.24 1.72
C ASP A 635 -3.44 -9.21 2.77
N VAL A 636 -3.86 -8.66 3.91
CA VAL A 636 -4.45 -9.45 5.00
C VAL A 636 -5.93 -9.68 4.69
N LYS A 637 -6.28 -10.91 4.42
CA LYS A 637 -7.68 -11.36 4.36
C LYS A 637 -8.11 -11.76 5.78
N ILE A 638 -8.93 -10.95 6.42
CA ILE A 638 -9.60 -11.40 7.64
C ILE A 638 -10.70 -12.35 7.22
N LEU A 639 -10.39 -13.65 7.17
CA LEU A 639 -11.38 -14.68 6.85
C LEU A 639 -12.49 -14.80 7.92
N GLU A 640 -12.28 -14.26 9.11
CA GLU A 640 -13.07 -14.56 10.29
C GLU A 640 -13.65 -13.30 10.95
N TRP A 641 -14.18 -12.37 10.15
CA TRP A 641 -14.88 -11.16 10.66
C TRP A 641 -15.97 -11.49 11.68
N GLY A 642 -16.72 -12.57 11.45
CA GLY A 642 -17.75 -13.02 12.37
C GLY A 642 -17.20 -13.43 13.72
N ARG A 643 -16.04 -14.11 13.78
CA ARG A 643 -15.37 -14.47 15.04
C ARG A 643 -14.80 -13.27 15.77
N LEU A 644 -14.17 -12.33 15.05
CA LEU A 644 -13.68 -11.09 15.63
C LEU A 644 -14.83 -10.26 16.22
N GLY A 645 -15.96 -10.13 15.50
CA GLY A 645 -17.15 -9.45 15.98
C GLY A 645 -17.72 -10.10 17.23
N LYS A 646 -17.81 -11.44 17.27
CA LYS A 646 -18.26 -12.18 18.46
C LYS A 646 -17.32 -11.98 19.65
N LEU A 647 -15.98 -11.98 19.44
CA LEU A 647 -15.01 -11.71 20.49
C LEU A 647 -15.15 -10.30 21.06
N LEU A 648 -15.27 -9.28 20.19
CA LEU A 648 -15.47 -7.90 20.61
C LEU A 648 -16.80 -7.71 21.35
N PHE A 649 -17.88 -8.33 20.87
CA PHE A 649 -19.18 -8.26 21.51
C PHE A 649 -19.20 -8.99 22.86
N ALA A 650 -18.59 -10.17 22.94
CA ALA A 650 -18.42 -10.88 24.21
C ALA A 650 -17.57 -10.06 25.21
N HIS A 651 -16.52 -9.40 24.74
CA HIS A 651 -15.70 -8.50 25.57
C HIS A 651 -16.54 -7.30 26.04
N LEU A 652 -17.34 -6.70 25.17
CA LEU A 652 -18.20 -5.57 25.51
C LEU A 652 -19.23 -5.94 26.59
N ILE A 653 -19.81 -7.12 26.52
CA ILE A 653 -20.78 -7.58 27.53
C ILE A 653 -20.09 -7.96 28.83
N SER A 654 -18.96 -8.68 28.76
CA SER A 654 -18.26 -9.17 29.95
C SER A 654 -17.52 -8.05 30.71
N GLN A 655 -17.01 -7.06 29.98
CA GLN A 655 -16.13 -6.04 30.54
C GLN A 655 -16.33 -4.67 29.85
N PRO A 656 -17.51 -4.04 29.96
CA PRO A 656 -17.81 -2.77 29.28
C PRO A 656 -16.90 -1.62 29.74
N SER A 657 -16.40 -1.67 30.97
CA SER A 657 -15.48 -0.67 31.51
C SER A 657 -14.18 -0.56 30.72
N ASP A 658 -13.74 -1.62 30.03
CA ASP A 658 -12.49 -1.62 29.29
C ASP A 658 -12.52 -0.71 28.06
N PHE A 659 -13.69 -0.47 27.53
CA PHE A 659 -13.91 0.47 26.43
C PHE A 659 -13.89 1.94 26.87
N LEU A 660 -14.08 2.20 28.16
CA LEU A 660 -14.21 3.54 28.73
C LEU A 660 -12.99 3.94 29.57
N TRP A 661 -12.44 3.03 30.38
CA TRP A 661 -11.37 3.33 31.33
C TRP A 661 -10.16 2.41 31.13
N PRO A 662 -8.93 2.95 31.28
CA PRO A 662 -7.72 2.14 31.16
C PRO A 662 -7.57 1.20 32.36
N ARG A 663 -7.34 -0.08 32.07
CA ARG A 663 -6.89 -1.04 33.09
C ARG A 663 -5.43 -0.81 33.42
N GLU A 664 -5.04 -1.11 34.67
CA GLU A 664 -3.64 -1.31 35.00
C GLU A 664 -3.23 -2.63 34.34
N LYS A 665 -2.45 -2.55 33.25
CA LYS A 665 -1.85 -3.76 32.71
C LYS A 665 -0.90 -4.33 33.76
N PRO A 666 -0.94 -5.64 34.04
CA PRO A 666 0.02 -6.28 34.92
C PRO A 666 1.43 -5.95 34.40
N MET A 667 2.34 -5.60 35.33
CA MET A 667 3.72 -5.30 34.97
C MET A 667 4.34 -6.54 34.32
N LYS A 668 4.87 -6.43 33.11
CA LYS A 668 5.63 -7.49 32.47
C LYS A 668 7.06 -7.42 32.97
N TYR A 669 7.54 -8.50 33.52
CA TYR A 669 8.92 -8.64 33.95
C TYR A 669 9.73 -9.26 32.82
N ALA A 670 10.88 -8.65 32.52
CA ALA A 670 11.83 -9.24 31.59
C ALA A 670 12.82 -10.11 32.36
N ARG A 671 12.89 -11.38 32.05
CA ARG A 671 13.89 -12.31 32.55
C ARG A 671 14.84 -12.69 31.41
N ILE A 672 16.13 -12.66 31.68
CA ILE A 672 17.13 -13.20 30.74
C ILE A 672 17.27 -14.69 31.08
N ASN A 673 17.02 -15.55 30.07
CA ASN A 673 17.24 -16.98 30.23
C ASN A 673 18.73 -17.31 30.22
N SER A 674 19.08 -18.56 30.56
CA SER A 674 20.45 -19.05 30.55
C SER A 674 21.16 -19.00 29.17
N GLN A 675 20.40 -18.67 28.11
CA GLN A 675 20.91 -18.51 26.75
C GLN A 675 21.02 -17.04 26.31
N GLY A 676 20.81 -16.07 27.23
CA GLY A 676 20.92 -14.64 26.95
C GLY A 676 19.71 -14.00 26.24
N HIS A 677 18.61 -14.74 26.06
CA HIS A 677 17.39 -14.18 25.45
C HIS A 677 16.47 -13.59 26.52
N MET A 678 15.90 -12.39 26.25
CA MET A 678 14.87 -11.78 27.08
C MET A 678 13.54 -12.48 26.89
N ILE A 679 13.04 -13.10 27.95
CA ILE A 679 11.68 -13.65 28.03
C ILE A 679 10.82 -12.69 28.85
N PHE A 680 9.66 -12.31 28.31
CA PHE A 680 8.68 -11.49 29.00
C PHE A 680 7.60 -12.39 29.60
N GLU A 681 7.50 -12.44 30.92
CA GLU A 681 6.48 -13.19 31.63
C GLU A 681 5.42 -12.25 32.19
N ASP A 682 4.14 -12.57 31.99
CA ASP A 682 3.02 -11.91 32.65
C ASP A 682 2.92 -12.47 34.08
N VAL A 683 3.22 -11.62 35.08
CA VAL A 683 3.00 -12.02 36.47
C VAL A 683 1.53 -11.86 36.80
N ALA A 684 0.82 -12.98 36.78
CA ALA A 684 -0.44 -13.06 37.52
C ALA A 684 -0.10 -12.81 39.00
N GLN A 685 -0.69 -11.80 39.61
CA GLN A 685 -0.63 -11.60 41.07
C GLN A 685 -1.15 -12.86 41.76
N LYS A 686 -0.26 -13.76 42.11
CA LYS A 686 -0.54 -14.84 43.02
C LYS A 686 -0.35 -14.32 44.44
N ASN A 687 -1.48 -13.97 45.06
CA ASN A 687 -1.61 -13.79 46.50
C ASN A 687 -0.45 -13.14 47.27
N GLY A 688 -0.37 -11.82 47.22
CA GLY A 688 0.19 -11.02 48.31
C GLY A 688 1.59 -11.32 48.85
N LYS A 689 2.43 -12.14 48.24
CA LYS A 689 3.78 -12.45 48.68
C LYS A 689 4.81 -11.58 47.97
N PRO A 690 5.78 -11.03 48.73
CA PRO A 690 6.82 -10.17 48.19
C PRO A 690 7.71 -10.96 47.21
N ILE A 691 8.05 -10.27 46.11
CA ILE A 691 8.94 -10.75 45.05
C ILE A 691 10.37 -10.84 45.60
N PRO A 692 11.13 -11.94 45.34
CA PRO A 692 12.53 -12.04 45.76
C PRO A 692 13.39 -10.92 45.18
N ASN A 693 14.33 -10.40 46.01
CA ASN A 693 15.20 -9.24 45.69
C ASN A 693 16.13 -9.38 44.46
N ASN A 694 16.06 -10.47 43.69
CA ASN A 694 16.97 -10.77 42.55
C ASN A 694 16.40 -10.37 41.18
N TYR A 695 15.33 -9.60 41.13
CA TYR A 695 14.73 -9.17 39.89
C TYR A 695 14.88 -7.67 39.66
N VAL A 696 15.53 -7.25 38.59
CA VAL A 696 15.57 -5.84 38.18
C VAL A 696 14.26 -5.52 37.45
N VAL A 697 13.40 -4.75 38.10
CA VAL A 697 12.15 -4.28 37.54
C VAL A 697 12.40 -3.02 36.71
N ARG A 698 12.32 -3.05 35.42
CA ARG A 698 12.24 -1.85 34.57
C ARG A 698 10.91 -1.83 33.82
N ARG A 699 10.22 -0.69 33.84
CA ARG A 699 9.04 -0.49 32.98
C ARG A 699 9.49 -0.44 31.53
N LEU A 700 8.73 -1.04 30.62
CA LEU A 700 8.99 -0.99 29.17
C LEU A 700 9.07 0.45 28.61
N SER A 701 8.43 1.43 29.30
CA SER A 701 8.51 2.86 28.97
C SER A 701 9.87 3.48 29.27
N ASP A 702 10.72 2.84 30.08
CA ASP A 702 11.98 3.40 30.58
C ASP A 702 13.21 2.78 29.88
N VAL A 703 12.98 1.86 28.95
CA VAL A 703 14.07 1.28 28.14
C VAL A 703 14.34 2.20 26.96
N GLN A 704 15.16 3.21 27.17
CA GLN A 704 15.92 3.82 26.07
C GLN A 704 16.90 2.77 25.58
N VAL A 705 16.73 2.34 24.31
CA VAL A 705 17.71 1.51 23.62
C VAL A 705 18.92 2.39 23.32
N THR A 706 19.80 2.52 24.28
CA THR A 706 21.16 2.99 24.02
C THR A 706 21.96 1.78 23.53
N SER A 707 22.33 1.81 22.27
CA SER A 707 23.32 0.90 21.69
C SER A 707 24.70 1.24 22.28
N GLN A 708 25.02 0.65 23.44
CA GLN A 708 26.41 0.55 23.89
C GLN A 708 26.86 -0.92 23.83
N PRO A 709 28.07 -1.20 23.40
CA PRO A 709 28.60 -2.56 23.31
C PRO A 709 28.78 -3.13 24.71
N ILE A 710 28.48 -4.40 24.84
CA ILE A 710 28.65 -5.20 26.05
C ILE A 710 30.13 -5.29 26.38
N PRO A 711 30.59 -4.94 27.60
CA PRO A 711 31.95 -5.23 28.04
C PRO A 711 32.11 -6.73 28.24
N SER A 712 33.21 -7.27 27.72
CA SER A 712 33.68 -8.64 27.93
C SER A 712 33.84 -8.94 29.42
N ALA A 713 33.28 -10.06 29.86
CA ALA A 713 33.44 -10.57 31.20
C ALA A 713 34.89 -10.99 31.46
N GLU A 714 35.55 -10.34 32.39
CA GLU A 714 36.71 -10.90 33.09
C GLU A 714 36.37 -11.11 34.55
N THR A 715 36.62 -12.39 34.92
CA THR A 715 37.10 -12.95 36.19
C THR A 715 36.28 -12.77 37.46
N THR A 716 35.77 -13.89 37.87
CA THR A 716 35.86 -14.61 39.18
C THR A 716 35.81 -13.85 40.46
N THR A 717 34.88 -14.23 41.31
CA THR A 717 35.19 -14.71 42.65
C THR A 717 34.03 -15.53 43.24
N ASP A 718 34.39 -16.70 43.68
CA ASP A 718 33.85 -17.61 44.66
C ASP A 718 32.54 -17.28 45.38
N ILE A 719 31.53 -18.13 45.17
CA ILE A 719 30.46 -18.34 46.12
C ILE A 719 30.35 -19.85 46.37
N HIS A 720 30.67 -20.25 47.61
CA HIS A 720 30.49 -21.54 48.20
C HIS A 720 29.08 -22.08 48.01
N TYR A 721 29.00 -23.30 47.44
CA TYR A 721 27.83 -24.17 47.53
C TYR A 721 28.06 -25.19 48.62
N ASN A 722 27.19 -25.20 49.66
CA ASN A 722 26.99 -26.31 50.52
C ASN A 722 26.16 -27.38 49.82
N ASN A 723 26.77 -28.54 49.66
CA ASN A 723 26.16 -29.81 49.31
C ASN A 723 25.26 -30.29 50.43
N ASP A 724 24.12 -30.84 50.07
CA ASP A 724 23.70 -32.12 50.62
C ASP A 724 22.59 -32.73 49.73
N ASN A 725 22.83 -34.06 49.47
CA ASN A 725 21.96 -35.10 48.94
C ASN A 725 21.96 -35.43 47.44
N SER A 726 22.89 -36.35 47.18
CA SER A 726 22.76 -37.37 46.06
C SER A 726 21.73 -38.44 46.35
N PRO A 727 21.25 -39.28 45.34
CA PRO A 727 22.12 -40.37 44.85
C PRO A 727 22.08 -40.64 43.34
N ALA A 728 23.19 -41.11 42.89
CA ALA A 728 23.66 -42.02 41.86
C ALA A 728 22.68 -42.74 40.93
N LEU A 729 23.09 -42.85 39.66
CA LEU A 729 23.19 -44.12 38.89
C LEU A 729 23.89 -43.89 37.53
N THR A 730 25.11 -44.38 37.44
CA THR A 730 25.79 -45.22 36.43
C THR A 730 25.66 -44.95 34.94
N ALA A 731 26.71 -44.51 34.34
CA ALA A 731 27.70 -45.17 33.46
C ALA A 731 27.20 -45.76 32.15
N THR A 732 27.75 -45.31 31.03
CA THR A 732 28.59 -46.09 30.12
C THR A 732 29.09 -45.23 28.94
N GLN A 733 30.42 -45.14 28.81
CA GLN A 733 31.14 -44.94 27.57
C GLN A 733 31.31 -46.25 26.83
N PRO A 734 31.66 -46.31 25.52
CA PRO A 734 33.04 -46.20 25.08
C PRO A 734 33.26 -45.52 23.71
N SER A 735 34.34 -44.86 23.58
CA SER A 735 35.66 -45.10 22.93
C SER A 735 35.74 -44.90 21.42
N SER A 736 36.72 -44.05 21.08
CA SER A 736 37.83 -44.15 20.11
C SER A 736 37.49 -43.83 18.65
N ALA A 737 38.26 -43.10 17.84
CA ALA A 737 39.68 -42.86 17.75
C ALA A 737 39.94 -41.74 16.75
N SER A 738 40.92 -40.90 17.03
CA SER A 738 42.08 -40.48 16.25
C SER A 738 41.84 -40.09 14.75
N ASP A 739 42.25 -38.90 14.27
CA ASP A 739 43.59 -38.54 13.87
C ASP A 739 43.65 -37.06 13.35
N MET A 740 44.66 -36.41 13.84
CA MET A 740 45.55 -35.37 13.23
C MET A 740 45.04 -34.46 12.10
N LEU A 741 45.09 -33.16 12.35
CA LEU A 741 46.08 -32.27 11.71
C LEU A 741 46.04 -30.87 12.33
N THR A 742 47.21 -30.29 12.52
CA THR A 742 47.61 -29.09 13.22
C THR A 742 47.20 -27.77 12.53
N PRO A 743 47.16 -26.65 13.28
CA PRO A 743 46.66 -25.35 12.83
C PRO A 743 47.75 -24.46 12.25
N VAL A 744 47.36 -23.67 11.28
CA VAL A 744 48.15 -22.50 10.83
C VAL A 744 47.52 -21.22 11.41
N SER A 745 48.35 -20.50 12.14
CA SER A 745 48.07 -19.22 12.76
C SER A 745 48.10 -18.10 11.71
N GLU A 746 47.07 -17.25 11.70
CA GLU A 746 47.20 -15.88 11.23
C GLU A 746 46.45 -14.89 12.14
N THR A 747 47.19 -13.94 12.61
CA THR A 747 46.85 -12.85 13.53
C THR A 747 45.98 -11.78 12.85
N PRO A 748 45.02 -11.17 13.53
CA PRO A 748 44.30 -10.02 13.00
C PRO A 748 45.06 -8.71 13.29
N LYS A 749 45.16 -7.87 12.27
CA LYS A 749 45.67 -6.51 12.35
C LYS A 749 44.70 -5.59 13.07
N LYS A 750 45.24 -4.86 14.05
CA LYS A 750 44.62 -3.72 14.75
C LYS A 750 44.12 -2.65 13.78
N VAL A 751 42.90 -2.22 13.95
CA VAL A 751 42.40 -0.92 13.49
C VAL A 751 42.57 0.07 14.64
N VAL A 752 43.29 1.16 14.33
CA VAL A 752 43.53 2.28 15.26
C VAL A 752 42.41 3.30 15.08
N ASP A 753 41.72 3.62 16.15
CA ASP A 753 40.85 4.81 16.28
C ASP A 753 41.77 6.03 16.42
N LEU A 754 41.48 7.07 15.66
CA LEU A 754 41.95 8.43 15.84
C LEU A 754 40.76 9.39 15.85
N ASP A 755 40.27 9.66 17.04
CA ASP A 755 39.61 10.92 17.39
C ASP A 755 40.75 11.81 17.90
N ASP A 756 40.92 12.99 17.33
CA ASP A 756 41.17 14.24 18.05
C ASP A 756 41.33 15.41 17.07
N GLY A 757 40.69 16.47 17.44
CA GLY A 757 40.53 17.70 16.74
C GLY A 757 41.80 18.40 16.30
N LEU A 758 41.65 19.25 15.29
CA LEU A 758 42.49 20.44 15.09
C LEU A 758 41.72 21.50 14.29
N ASN A 759 41.98 22.70 14.75
CA ASN A 759 41.45 24.00 14.33
C ASN A 759 41.75 24.39 12.87
N ASP A 760 40.92 25.34 12.43
CA ASP A 760 41.13 26.25 11.29
C ASP A 760 42.56 26.87 11.24
N SER A 761 43.11 26.84 10.10
CA SER A 761 43.81 27.89 9.37
C SER A 761 44.86 27.24 8.43
N ASP A 762 44.67 27.42 7.16
CA ASP A 762 45.62 27.91 6.17
C ASP A 762 45.20 27.48 4.74
N LEU A 763 44.72 28.42 4.12
CA LEU A 763 44.78 28.94 2.76
C LEU A 763 45.83 28.34 1.79
N ASN A 764 45.31 28.17 0.56
CA ASN A 764 45.98 28.37 -0.72
C ASN A 764 47.09 27.43 -1.13
N SER A 765 46.74 26.57 -2.07
CA SER A 765 47.38 26.58 -3.40
C SER A 765 46.96 25.33 -4.19
N ALA A 766 46.21 25.58 -5.25
CA ALA A 766 46.01 24.61 -6.33
C ALA A 766 47.09 24.81 -7.38
N PRO A 767 47.56 23.75 -8.02
CA PRO A 767 48.05 23.84 -9.39
C PRO A 767 47.06 23.18 -10.37
N PRO A 768 47.10 23.60 -11.66
CA PRO A 768 46.13 23.29 -12.67
C PRO A 768 46.36 21.91 -13.30
N CYS A 769 45.29 21.21 -13.62
CA CYS A 769 45.35 20.01 -14.45
C CYS A 769 45.23 20.39 -15.91
N ASP A 770 46.26 20.03 -16.62
CA ASP A 770 46.43 20.12 -18.06
C ASP A 770 45.55 19.14 -18.82
N ASN A 771 45.14 19.59 -19.98
CA ASN A 771 44.60 18.98 -21.15
C ASN A 771 44.96 17.50 -21.39
N ILE A 772 43.92 16.69 -21.64
CA ILE A 772 44.06 15.49 -22.48
C ILE A 772 43.22 15.70 -23.73
N GLN A 773 43.93 15.85 -24.83
CA GLN A 773 43.43 15.87 -26.21
C GLN A 773 42.81 14.53 -26.60
N TYR A 774 41.61 14.58 -27.22
CA TYR A 774 41.16 13.50 -28.09
C TYR A 774 41.46 13.85 -29.51
N GLU A 775 42.37 13.09 -30.08
CA GLU A 775 42.68 13.09 -31.51
C GLU A 775 41.60 12.35 -32.31
N ASN A 776 41.32 12.94 -33.43
CA ASN A 776 40.46 12.58 -34.56
C ASN A 776 40.67 11.19 -35.13
N LEU A 777 39.59 10.58 -35.53
CA LEU A 777 39.54 9.72 -36.72
C LEU A 777 38.29 10.06 -37.52
N ALA A 778 38.48 10.96 -38.47
CA ALA A 778 37.56 11.22 -39.55
C ALA A 778 38.09 10.58 -40.82
N THR A 779 37.27 9.81 -41.51
CA THR A 779 37.47 9.54 -42.96
C THR A 779 36.12 9.63 -43.69
N GLN A 780 36.08 10.64 -44.50
CA GLN A 780 35.49 10.77 -45.87
C GLN A 780 34.10 10.24 -46.20
N ALA A 781 33.25 11.17 -46.56
CA ALA A 781 32.56 11.15 -47.89
C ALA A 781 31.81 12.51 -48.09
N ASP A 782 32.29 13.19 -49.08
CA ASP A 782 31.77 14.05 -50.12
C ASP A 782 30.59 15.01 -49.96
N ASP A 783 30.91 16.24 -50.35
CA ASP A 783 30.15 17.38 -50.77
C ASP A 783 28.86 17.10 -51.59
N THR A 784 27.76 17.78 -51.20
CA THR A 784 27.04 18.59 -52.22
C THR A 784 26.20 19.69 -51.51
N THR A 785 26.45 20.87 -51.95
CA THR A 785 25.82 22.17 -51.76
C THR A 785 24.28 22.15 -51.88
N CYS A 786 23.57 22.87 -51.04
CA CYS A 786 22.61 23.90 -51.49
C CYS A 786 22.11 24.82 -50.36
N ASN A 787 22.31 26.10 -50.60
CA ASN A 787 21.70 27.21 -49.93
C ASN A 787 20.18 27.20 -50.06
N ALA A 788 19.44 27.56 -48.98
CA ALA A 788 18.34 28.54 -49.04
C ALA A 788 17.84 28.88 -47.62
N LYS A 789 17.97 30.15 -47.34
CA LYS A 789 17.27 30.89 -46.26
C LYS A 789 15.80 31.01 -46.64
N THR A 790 14.87 30.71 -45.76
CA THR A 790 13.55 31.34 -45.67
C THR A 790 12.99 31.21 -44.23
N PRO A 791 12.38 32.29 -43.68
CA PRO A 791 11.93 32.33 -42.31
C PRO A 791 10.51 31.79 -42.14
N LEU A 792 10.24 31.20 -40.96
CA LEU A 792 8.93 30.67 -40.55
C LEU A 792 7.91 31.79 -40.33
N PRO A 793 6.64 31.61 -40.71
CA PRO A 793 5.58 32.56 -40.49
C PRO A 793 4.96 32.45 -39.10
N LYS A 794 4.56 33.65 -38.57
CA LYS A 794 3.83 33.83 -37.30
C LYS A 794 2.40 33.28 -37.41
N PRO A 795 1.81 32.76 -36.30
CA PRO A 795 0.43 32.28 -36.31
C PRO A 795 -0.58 33.44 -36.34
N LYS A 796 -1.62 33.26 -37.16
CA LYS A 796 -2.77 34.17 -37.32
C LYS A 796 -3.76 33.97 -36.16
N LYS A 797 -4.33 35.08 -35.69
CA LYS A 797 -5.49 35.15 -34.77
C LYS A 797 -6.73 34.54 -35.43
N PRO A 798 -7.63 33.93 -34.64
CA PRO A 798 -8.94 33.51 -35.16
C PRO A 798 -9.92 34.69 -35.28
N PRO A 799 -10.89 34.58 -36.19
CA PRO A 799 -11.86 35.65 -36.42
C PRO A 799 -13.00 35.64 -35.40
N ASN A 800 -13.55 36.83 -35.15
CA ASN A 800 -14.73 37.07 -34.33
C ASN A 800 -15.97 36.46 -34.97
N LEU A 801 -16.85 35.89 -34.17
CA LEU A 801 -18.23 35.59 -34.51
C LEU A 801 -19.14 36.68 -33.94
N PRO A 802 -20.16 37.13 -34.67
CA PRO A 802 -21.10 38.17 -34.22
C PRO A 802 -22.25 37.57 -33.40
N ASP A 803 -22.81 38.40 -32.51
CA ASP A 803 -24.05 38.42 -31.75
C ASP A 803 -24.85 37.13 -31.53
#